data_fdfd8ff04dcec62d26cb687906d5d2d8
#
_entry.id   fdfd8ff04dcec62d26cb687906d5d2d8
#
_cell.length_a   1.000
_cell.length_b   1.000
_cell.length_c   1.000
_cell.angle_alpha   90.00
_cell.angle_beta   90.00
_cell.angle_gamma   90.00
#
_symmetry.space_group_name_H-M   'P 1'
#
loop_
_entity.id
_entity.type
_entity.pdbx_description
1 polymer ?
#
loop_
_entity_poly.entity_id
_entity_poly.type
_entity_poly.pdbx_seq_one_letter_code
_entity_poly.pdbx_strand_id
1 'polypeptide(L)'
;MNLSFAPLPNDDPRGDNAVMANFRDENLSLTDIFIREFLQNVLDNRVELEDGKHQIANIVINICEIENSSNKQFINHIFDHSTLSSINSLEDINFEPGSLRALIIEENNTKGITGRRDSSDDQGNWAKFWHAQSSSDKRGNKNGRAGQGKISYHMVSNVYTVFGLTSPVGDSSKLYLMGKCILPSNPIINHKTYKPHAFISHHQKLDDGSDQPIPFDDNESIQAFSNAFSLSRRPGDFGTSWVIPFPKENIKEIDIIKSTISGYFYSILMRKLTIQVGSIVINDETIIDYVKKYLSKTEAEFYEFIKNSSDTDVIYNRQQFPQKWLNKSSIPEEILSEEKIDQLRSDFSSGKIVCVKLPVVIDSIKEGKISSYFYVYLQNKPGLEDSLAAFVRTDLIISKESEFLLRQQGSFFGLIVADHEPIANFLANCEEPNHTKFNHVMKAAEKKYTKNSIKKTLTNIRMGASRVYSFLEETDSGMHADALIDVLSIMGFKKPRVKPPIKEPEIVTDDEKVVIDGPEVPPDIFSDNKYFNVTDEEGVITINPGVEKFNYEDLPVGLNIKAGYMSLDSGDIFTNHHHLDFDFTDSKSIFIKQNGISNIENLSQPNILNLKIENLDFSLQLSGFSLVERLRVKLTPFEIEK
;
A
#
# COMPACT_ATOMS: atom_id res chain seq x y z
N MET A 1 -5.04 37.92 -10.53
CA MET A 1 -4.87 36.45 -10.54
C MET A 1 -6.06 35.84 -11.28
N ASN A 2 -5.87 35.14 -12.37
CA ASN A 2 -6.97 34.56 -13.15
C ASN A 2 -6.64 33.12 -13.53
N LEU A 3 -7.66 32.26 -13.51
CA LEU A 3 -7.56 30.90 -14.04
C LEU A 3 -7.68 30.95 -15.56
N SER A 4 -6.62 30.59 -16.29
CA SER A 4 -6.60 30.62 -17.74
C SER A 4 -5.99 29.34 -18.32
N PHE A 5 -6.74 28.67 -19.19
CA PHE A 5 -6.30 27.46 -19.88
C PHE A 5 -5.70 27.80 -21.24
N ALA A 6 -4.56 27.19 -21.56
CA ALA A 6 -3.95 27.31 -22.88
C ALA A 6 -4.73 26.46 -23.91
N PRO A 7 -4.94 26.95 -25.15
CA PRO A 7 -5.53 26.14 -26.21
C PRO A 7 -4.72 24.85 -26.45
N LEU A 8 -5.43 23.75 -26.71
CA LEU A 8 -4.79 22.49 -27.05
C LEU A 8 -4.39 22.51 -28.53
N PRO A 9 -3.12 22.30 -28.89
CA PRO A 9 -2.69 22.09 -30.28
C PRO A 9 -3.46 20.92 -30.92
N ASN A 10 -3.68 20.99 -32.23
CA ASN A 10 -4.47 19.96 -32.93
C ASN A 10 -3.80 18.59 -33.01
N ASP A 11 -2.48 18.54 -32.83
CA ASP A 11 -1.62 17.36 -32.82
C ASP A 11 -1.39 16.78 -31.42
N ASP A 12 -1.82 17.49 -30.36
CA ASP A 12 -1.75 16.97 -28.98
C ASP A 12 -2.85 15.92 -28.71
N PRO A 13 -2.55 14.86 -27.94
CA PRO A 13 -3.53 13.83 -27.59
C PRO A 13 -4.66 14.41 -26.74
N ARG A 14 -5.88 13.93 -27.00
CA ARG A 14 -7.09 14.26 -26.25
C ARG A 14 -7.50 13.07 -25.39
N GLY A 15 -8.02 13.31 -24.21
CA GLY A 15 -8.56 12.26 -23.36
C GLY A 15 -8.44 12.55 -21.87
N ASP A 16 -8.70 11.53 -21.09
CA ASP A 16 -8.65 11.60 -19.65
C ASP A 16 -7.22 11.63 -19.12
N ASN A 17 -7.07 12.26 -17.96
CA ASN A 17 -5.79 12.30 -17.27
C ASN A 17 -5.52 10.94 -16.60
N ALA A 18 -4.73 10.10 -17.27
CA ALA A 18 -4.38 8.75 -16.81
C ALA A 18 -3.75 8.74 -15.41
N VAL A 19 -3.08 9.82 -14.98
CA VAL A 19 -2.50 9.91 -13.65
C VAL A 19 -3.58 10.00 -12.59
N MET A 20 -4.65 10.76 -12.81
CA MET A 20 -5.78 10.83 -11.89
C MET A 20 -6.57 9.52 -11.80
N ALA A 21 -6.73 8.83 -12.94
CA ALA A 21 -7.41 7.54 -12.98
C ALA A 21 -6.66 6.47 -12.17
N ASN A 22 -5.33 6.45 -12.27
CA ASN A 22 -4.47 5.49 -11.56
C ASN A 22 -4.31 5.79 -10.06
N PHE A 23 -4.78 6.94 -9.58
CA PHE A 23 -4.65 7.35 -8.17
C PHE A 23 -5.85 6.93 -7.30
N ARG A 24 -6.81 6.20 -7.86
CA ARG A 24 -7.94 5.62 -7.12
C ARG A 24 -7.50 4.27 -6.53
N ASP A 25 -7.57 4.14 -5.22
CA ASP A 25 -7.46 2.86 -4.51
C ASP A 25 -8.87 2.50 -4.01
N GLU A 26 -9.36 1.31 -4.32
CA GLU A 26 -10.72 0.89 -3.93
C GLU A 26 -10.89 0.80 -2.40
N ASN A 27 -9.79 0.65 -1.66
CA ASN A 27 -9.79 0.45 -0.21
C ASN A 27 -9.41 1.69 0.61
N LEU A 28 -9.03 2.81 -0.04
CA LEU A 28 -8.65 4.05 0.64
C LEU A 28 -9.57 5.19 0.25
N SER A 29 -10.02 5.95 1.23
CA SER A 29 -10.74 7.19 0.97
C SER A 29 -9.81 8.24 0.32
N LEU A 30 -10.40 9.21 -0.36
CA LEU A 30 -9.63 10.34 -0.92
C LEU A 30 -8.88 11.11 0.17
N THR A 31 -9.46 11.22 1.37
CA THR A 31 -8.82 11.82 2.54
C THR A 31 -7.57 11.03 2.96
N ASP A 32 -7.66 9.69 3.00
CA ASP A 32 -6.51 8.85 3.35
C ASP A 32 -5.36 9.01 2.35
N ILE A 33 -5.68 8.96 1.05
CA ILE A 33 -4.68 9.14 -0.01
C ILE A 33 -4.01 10.50 0.10
N PHE A 34 -4.79 11.57 0.29
CA PHE A 34 -4.28 12.92 0.39
C PHE A 34 -3.40 13.11 1.63
N ILE A 35 -3.87 12.71 2.82
CA ILE A 35 -3.14 12.87 4.08
C ILE A 35 -1.85 12.04 4.08
N ARG A 36 -1.88 10.81 3.55
CA ARG A 36 -0.67 9.98 3.44
C ARG A 36 0.39 10.64 2.58
N GLU A 37 0.04 11.09 1.41
CA GLU A 37 0.96 11.75 0.49
C GLU A 37 1.46 13.09 1.03
N PHE A 38 0.54 13.90 1.58
CA PHE A 38 0.87 15.20 2.15
C PHE A 38 1.89 15.08 3.30
N LEU A 39 1.59 14.26 4.31
CA LEU A 39 2.43 14.12 5.49
C LEU A 39 3.77 13.43 5.19
N GLN A 40 3.81 12.54 4.20
CA GLN A 40 5.07 11.98 3.73
C GLN A 40 5.96 13.06 3.10
N ASN A 41 5.40 13.90 2.24
CA ASN A 41 6.14 15.01 1.64
C ASN A 41 6.65 15.99 2.71
N VAL A 42 5.87 16.24 3.76
CA VAL A 42 6.28 17.03 4.92
C VAL A 42 7.47 16.41 5.63
N LEU A 43 7.41 15.11 5.97
CA LEU A 43 8.49 14.42 6.68
C LEU A 43 9.79 14.38 5.86
N ASP A 44 9.70 14.20 4.55
CA ASP A 44 10.85 14.22 3.63
C ASP A 44 11.47 15.64 3.47
N ASN A 45 10.68 16.68 3.75
CA ASN A 45 11.05 18.07 3.54
C ASN A 45 11.39 18.84 4.82
N ARG A 46 11.53 18.16 5.97
CA ARG A 46 11.89 18.82 7.25
C ARG A 46 13.23 19.56 7.17
N VAL A 47 13.32 20.67 7.89
CA VAL A 47 14.57 21.42 8.03
C VAL A 47 15.58 20.59 8.83
N GLU A 48 16.78 20.46 8.30
CA GLU A 48 17.90 19.80 8.97
C GLU A 48 18.64 20.79 9.85
N LEU A 49 18.95 20.39 11.08
CA LEU A 49 19.73 21.15 12.05
C LEU A 49 21.23 20.92 11.86
N GLU A 50 22.05 21.76 12.44
CA GLU A 50 23.52 21.66 12.36
C GLU A 50 24.08 20.34 12.95
N ASP A 51 23.36 19.72 13.88
CA ASP A 51 23.70 18.41 14.47
C ASP A 51 23.29 17.18 13.61
N GLY A 52 22.76 17.42 12.41
CA GLY A 52 22.26 16.39 11.51
C GLY A 52 20.87 15.86 11.86
N LYS A 53 20.23 16.38 12.91
CA LYS A 53 18.83 16.06 13.22
C LYS A 53 17.88 16.94 12.41
N HIS A 54 16.63 16.51 12.32
CA HIS A 54 15.58 17.28 11.67
C HIS A 54 14.69 17.96 12.71
N GLN A 55 14.24 19.17 12.40
CA GLN A 55 13.22 19.85 13.20
C GLN A 55 11.91 19.05 13.20
N ILE A 56 11.12 19.22 14.27
CA ILE A 56 9.75 18.72 14.31
C ILE A 56 8.93 19.52 13.32
N ALA A 57 8.30 18.86 12.35
CA ALA A 57 7.37 19.52 11.45
C ALA A 57 6.07 19.86 12.20
N ASN A 58 5.62 21.11 12.09
CA ASN A 58 4.38 21.57 12.70
C ASN A 58 3.36 21.88 11.62
N ILE A 59 2.25 21.16 11.62
CA ILE A 59 1.20 21.27 10.62
C ILE A 59 -0.09 21.76 11.28
N VAL A 60 -0.72 22.76 10.70
CA VAL A 60 -2.05 23.22 11.10
C VAL A 60 -3.01 23.08 9.93
N ILE A 61 -4.08 22.33 10.12
CA ILE A 61 -5.09 22.04 9.10
C ILE A 61 -6.42 22.62 9.55
N ASN A 62 -7.01 23.48 8.73
CA ASN A 62 -8.30 24.09 8.98
C ASN A 62 -9.19 24.00 7.74
N ILE A 63 -10.46 23.68 7.94
CA ILE A 63 -11.50 23.81 6.92
C ILE A 63 -12.30 25.06 7.29
N CYS A 64 -12.09 26.15 6.55
CA CYS A 64 -12.65 27.45 6.88
C CYS A 64 -13.76 27.83 5.91
N GLU A 65 -14.81 28.46 6.43
CA GLU A 65 -15.76 29.22 5.63
C GLU A 65 -15.27 30.65 5.46
N ILE A 66 -15.35 31.16 4.23
CA ILE A 66 -14.93 32.53 3.92
C ILE A 66 -16.17 33.41 3.91
N GLU A 67 -16.35 34.13 5.02
CA GLU A 67 -17.58 34.93 5.25
C GLU A 67 -17.45 36.36 4.72
N ASN A 68 -16.24 36.93 4.74
CA ASN A 68 -16.00 38.32 4.38
C ASN A 68 -16.31 38.60 2.90
N SER A 69 -17.15 39.59 2.61
CA SER A 69 -17.59 39.93 1.25
C SER A 69 -16.42 40.33 0.31
N SER A 70 -15.40 41.00 0.81
CA SER A 70 -14.23 41.38 0.01
C SER A 70 -13.38 40.19 -0.35
N ASN A 71 -13.22 39.23 0.57
CA ASN A 71 -12.53 37.97 0.32
C ASN A 71 -13.29 37.08 -0.68
N LYS A 72 -14.62 37.03 -0.57
CA LYS A 72 -15.48 36.36 -1.56
C LYS A 72 -15.33 36.97 -2.95
N GLN A 73 -15.30 38.29 -3.06
CA GLN A 73 -15.10 38.99 -4.35
C GLN A 73 -13.72 38.65 -4.96
N PHE A 74 -12.69 38.64 -4.17
CA PHE A 74 -11.33 38.26 -4.62
C PHE A 74 -11.31 36.84 -5.17
N ILE A 75 -11.89 35.86 -4.44
CA ILE A 75 -11.93 34.46 -4.85
C ILE A 75 -12.80 34.27 -6.08
N ASN A 76 -13.97 34.96 -6.16
CA ASN A 76 -14.83 34.93 -7.33
C ASN A 76 -14.16 35.56 -8.57
N HIS A 77 -13.23 36.49 -8.38
CA HIS A 77 -12.44 37.02 -9.48
C HIS A 77 -11.44 35.99 -10.04
N ILE A 78 -10.88 35.14 -9.17
CA ILE A 78 -9.99 34.04 -9.61
C ILE A 78 -10.81 32.93 -10.27
N PHE A 79 -11.96 32.60 -9.68
CA PHE A 79 -12.84 31.49 -10.06
C PHE A 79 -14.20 32.04 -10.54
N ASP A 80 -14.17 32.78 -11.66
CA ASP A 80 -15.41 33.30 -12.23
C ASP A 80 -16.40 32.18 -12.56
N HIS A 81 -17.60 32.29 -11.99
CA HIS A 81 -18.65 31.28 -12.13
C HIS A 81 -19.01 30.99 -13.59
N SER A 82 -19.00 32.02 -14.45
CA SER A 82 -19.30 31.85 -15.87
C SER A 82 -18.24 31.01 -16.60
N THR A 83 -16.98 31.17 -16.18
CA THR A 83 -15.86 30.37 -16.71
C THR A 83 -15.91 28.94 -16.17
N LEU A 84 -16.15 28.76 -14.86
CA LEU A 84 -16.21 27.42 -14.27
C LEU A 84 -17.37 26.59 -14.82
N SER A 85 -18.56 27.17 -14.92
CA SER A 85 -19.75 26.49 -15.46
C SER A 85 -19.66 26.18 -16.97
N SER A 86 -18.77 26.84 -17.69
CA SER A 86 -18.50 26.53 -19.10
C SER A 86 -17.52 25.36 -19.30
N ILE A 87 -16.91 24.85 -18.22
CA ILE A 87 -15.97 23.73 -18.25
C ILE A 87 -16.75 22.43 -18.09
N ASN A 88 -16.83 21.61 -19.13
CA ASN A 88 -17.60 20.36 -19.15
C ASN A 88 -17.32 19.40 -17.99
N SER A 89 -16.11 19.35 -17.47
CA SER A 89 -15.73 18.50 -16.33
C SER A 89 -16.15 19.06 -14.96
N LEU A 90 -16.79 20.25 -14.93
CA LEU A 90 -17.24 20.95 -13.74
C LEU A 90 -18.75 21.29 -13.78
N GLU A 91 -19.48 20.88 -14.84
CA GLU A 91 -20.90 21.21 -15.06
C GLU A 91 -21.83 20.75 -13.92
N ASP A 92 -21.50 19.62 -13.28
CA ASP A 92 -22.30 19.05 -12.19
C ASP A 92 -21.99 19.67 -10.81
N ILE A 93 -21.05 20.62 -10.72
CA ILE A 93 -20.65 21.21 -9.46
C ILE A 93 -21.52 22.43 -9.18
N ASN A 94 -22.37 22.31 -8.16
CA ASN A 94 -23.17 23.44 -7.70
C ASN A 94 -22.28 24.42 -6.90
N PHE A 95 -21.84 25.47 -7.56
CA PHE A 95 -21.11 26.58 -6.92
C PHE A 95 -22.15 27.56 -6.31
N GLU A 96 -22.73 27.19 -5.17
CA GLU A 96 -23.59 28.14 -4.44
C GLU A 96 -22.76 29.38 -4.04
N PRO A 97 -23.17 30.58 -4.43
CA PRO A 97 -22.42 31.81 -4.13
C PRO A 97 -22.30 32.12 -2.62
N GLY A 98 -22.98 31.35 -1.78
CA GLY A 98 -23.07 31.60 -0.34
C GLY A 98 -22.00 30.95 0.53
N SER A 99 -21.45 29.79 0.16
CA SER A 99 -20.52 29.02 1.01
C SER A 99 -19.18 28.78 0.33
N LEU A 100 -18.35 29.80 0.31
CA LEU A 100 -16.94 29.65 -0.07
C LEU A 100 -16.17 28.98 1.06
N ARG A 101 -15.81 27.70 0.88
CA ARG A 101 -14.96 26.94 1.81
C ARG A 101 -13.57 26.80 1.24
N ALA A 102 -12.58 26.76 2.13
CA ALA A 102 -11.20 26.44 1.79
C ALA A 102 -10.60 25.46 2.82
N LEU A 103 -9.85 24.47 2.34
CA LEU A 103 -8.95 23.68 3.17
C LEU A 103 -7.60 24.39 3.17
N ILE A 104 -7.19 24.85 4.34
CA ILE A 104 -5.94 25.60 4.57
C ILE A 104 -5.02 24.73 5.38
N ILE A 105 -3.78 24.58 4.92
CA ILE A 105 -2.76 23.78 5.60
C ILE A 105 -1.49 24.63 5.73
N GLU A 106 -1.14 24.96 6.96
CA GLU A 106 0.09 25.64 7.30
C GLU A 106 1.17 24.61 7.66
N GLU A 107 2.18 24.52 6.82
CA GLU A 107 3.32 23.63 6.98
C GLU A 107 4.52 24.43 7.47
N ASN A 108 4.99 24.19 8.70
CA ASN A 108 6.08 24.92 9.32
C ASN A 108 7.24 23.98 9.67
N ASN A 109 8.45 24.53 9.79
CA ASN A 109 9.70 23.82 10.02
C ASN A 109 10.06 22.84 8.88
N THR A 110 9.65 23.16 7.67
CA THR A 110 10.01 22.45 6.45
C THR A 110 10.81 23.38 5.51
N LYS A 111 11.47 22.80 4.52
CA LYS A 111 12.31 23.56 3.57
C LYS A 111 11.51 24.47 2.64
N GLY A 112 10.16 24.36 2.65
CA GLY A 112 9.31 25.00 1.65
C GLY A 112 9.58 24.46 0.23
N ILE A 113 9.07 25.14 -0.79
CA ILE A 113 9.30 24.75 -2.19
C ILE A 113 10.57 25.43 -2.69
N THR A 114 11.70 24.73 -2.58
CA THR A 114 13.03 25.22 -2.99
C THR A 114 13.27 25.02 -4.49
N GLY A 115 14.29 25.65 -5.06
CA GLY A 115 14.70 25.55 -6.45
C GLY A 115 14.50 26.85 -7.24
N ARG A 116 14.95 26.86 -8.49
CA ARG A 116 14.80 28.01 -9.39
C ARG A 116 13.32 28.18 -9.78
N ARG A 117 12.88 29.42 -9.85
CA ARG A 117 11.48 29.81 -10.10
C ARG A 117 11.27 30.39 -11.50
N ASP A 118 12.36 30.77 -12.14
CA ASP A 118 12.44 31.44 -13.42
C ASP A 118 12.86 30.49 -14.57
N SER A 119 12.89 29.21 -14.34
CA SER A 119 13.27 28.23 -15.34
C SER A 119 12.54 26.90 -15.17
N SER A 120 12.44 26.15 -16.26
CA SER A 120 12.01 24.75 -16.26
C SER A 120 13.11 23.80 -15.80
N ASP A 121 13.96 24.21 -14.81
CA ASP A 121 14.99 23.36 -14.25
C ASP A 121 14.38 22.11 -13.61
N ASP A 122 14.51 20.97 -14.26
CA ASP A 122 13.93 19.68 -13.88
C ASP A 122 14.51 19.12 -12.58
N GLN A 123 15.54 19.72 -12.03
CA GLN A 123 16.25 19.23 -10.84
C GLN A 123 15.73 19.82 -9.53
N GLY A 124 15.12 21.01 -9.56
CA GLY A 124 14.62 21.71 -8.38
C GLY A 124 13.25 21.21 -7.89
N ASN A 125 12.97 21.36 -6.59
CA ASN A 125 11.66 21.01 -6.02
C ASN A 125 10.54 21.89 -6.61
N TRP A 126 10.83 23.14 -6.96
CA TRP A 126 9.89 24.04 -7.63
C TRP A 126 9.41 23.48 -8.96
N ALA A 127 10.35 23.13 -9.86
CA ALA A 127 10.01 22.55 -11.15
C ALA A 127 9.29 21.20 -10.99
N LYS A 128 9.75 20.35 -10.07
CA LYS A 128 9.11 19.05 -9.79
C LYS A 128 7.68 19.19 -9.29
N PHE A 129 7.36 20.17 -8.48
CA PHE A 129 6.02 20.36 -7.97
C PHE A 129 5.10 21.01 -9.01
N TRP A 130 5.51 22.13 -9.59
CA TRP A 130 4.65 22.94 -10.44
C TRP A 130 4.65 22.52 -11.91
N HIS A 131 5.82 22.16 -12.47
CA HIS A 131 5.97 21.97 -13.92
C HIS A 131 6.03 20.50 -14.34
N ALA A 132 6.63 19.60 -13.54
CA ALA A 132 6.76 18.23 -13.96
C ALA A 132 5.39 17.52 -14.00
N GLN A 133 5.02 16.98 -15.14
CA GLN A 133 3.98 15.96 -15.27
C GLN A 133 4.68 14.61 -15.16
N SER A 134 4.32 13.80 -14.15
CA SER A 134 4.70 12.39 -14.00
C SER A 134 5.95 11.93 -14.77
N SER A 135 7.05 12.71 -14.68
CA SER A 135 8.29 12.30 -15.33
C SER A 135 8.91 11.16 -14.54
N SER A 136 9.00 10.00 -15.17
CA SER A 136 9.71 8.82 -14.68
C SER A 136 11.24 9.00 -14.69
N ASP A 137 11.76 10.22 -14.62
CA ASP A 137 13.19 10.50 -14.77
C ASP A 137 13.89 10.69 -13.41
N LYS A 138 14.65 9.92 -13.16
CA LYS A 138 15.58 9.12 -12.42
C LYS A 138 16.98 9.70 -12.34
N ARG A 139 17.23 10.68 -11.51
CA ARG A 139 18.60 10.96 -11.04
C ARG A 139 18.54 11.50 -9.62
N GLY A 140 18.87 10.62 -8.66
CA GLY A 140 19.08 11.00 -7.27
C GLY A 140 18.35 10.14 -6.23
N ASN A 141 19.04 9.87 -5.13
CA ASN A 141 18.66 9.00 -4.01
C ASN A 141 17.52 9.53 -3.12
N LYS A 142 16.48 10.19 -3.65
CA LYS A 142 15.36 10.68 -2.85
C LYS A 142 14.08 9.89 -3.11
N ASN A 143 13.37 9.57 -2.05
CA ASN A 143 12.26 8.64 -1.94
C ASN A 143 10.95 9.07 -2.63
N GLY A 144 10.88 10.24 -3.26
CA GLY A 144 9.73 10.73 -3.99
C GLY A 144 9.61 10.04 -5.35
N ARG A 145 8.64 9.15 -5.51
CA ARG A 145 8.33 8.53 -6.80
C ARG A 145 7.57 9.49 -7.70
N ALA A 146 8.28 10.00 -8.70
CA ALA A 146 7.74 10.45 -9.97
C ALA A 146 6.55 11.42 -9.94
N GLY A 147 6.44 12.33 -8.97
CA GLY A 147 5.50 13.45 -9.04
C GLY A 147 4.01 13.09 -9.18
N GLN A 148 3.63 11.85 -8.94
CA GLN A 148 2.24 11.41 -9.03
C GLN A 148 1.45 11.80 -7.78
N GLY A 149 2.04 11.75 -6.59
CA GLY A 149 1.37 12.01 -5.33
C GLY A 149 0.80 13.41 -5.19
N LYS A 150 1.47 14.41 -5.77
CA LYS A 150 0.94 15.79 -5.78
C LYS A 150 -0.44 15.94 -6.45
N ILE A 151 -0.86 14.97 -7.27
CA ILE A 151 -2.18 14.99 -7.87
C ILE A 151 -3.30 14.92 -6.82
N SER A 152 -3.03 14.29 -5.67
CA SER A 152 -3.99 14.21 -4.57
C SER A 152 -4.42 15.58 -4.05
N TYR A 153 -3.53 16.57 -4.06
CA TYR A 153 -3.84 17.95 -3.68
C TYR A 153 -4.92 18.58 -4.59
N HIS A 154 -4.89 18.24 -5.87
CA HIS A 154 -5.89 18.72 -6.84
C HIS A 154 -7.19 17.94 -6.70
N MET A 155 -7.13 16.63 -6.44
CA MET A 155 -8.30 15.76 -6.37
C MET A 155 -9.23 16.08 -5.19
N VAL A 156 -8.72 16.65 -4.10
CA VAL A 156 -9.53 17.04 -2.93
C VAL A 156 -10.30 18.34 -3.13
N SER A 157 -10.02 19.11 -4.19
CA SER A 157 -10.76 20.30 -4.59
C SER A 157 -11.85 19.97 -5.62
N ASN A 158 -13.03 20.55 -5.50
CA ASN A 158 -14.08 20.48 -6.51
C ASN A 158 -13.69 21.18 -7.82
N VAL A 159 -12.80 22.19 -7.74
CA VAL A 159 -12.25 22.90 -8.91
C VAL A 159 -10.82 22.42 -9.26
N TYR A 160 -10.38 21.32 -8.70
CA TYR A 160 -9.09 20.70 -8.98
C TYR A 160 -7.89 21.67 -8.90
N THR A 161 -7.97 22.64 -7.99
CA THR A 161 -6.98 23.72 -7.86
C THR A 161 -6.32 23.71 -6.50
N VAL A 162 -5.02 23.96 -6.48
CA VAL A 162 -4.22 24.16 -5.27
C VAL A 162 -3.35 25.40 -5.43
N PHE A 163 -3.18 26.15 -4.33
CA PHE A 163 -2.20 27.23 -4.20
C PHE A 163 -1.16 26.87 -3.17
N GLY A 164 0.06 27.33 -3.38
CA GLY A 164 1.15 27.27 -2.42
C GLY A 164 1.77 28.65 -2.24
N LEU A 165 1.70 29.17 -1.01
CA LEU A 165 2.44 30.33 -0.57
C LEU A 165 3.64 29.85 0.26
N THR A 166 4.85 29.97 -0.26
CA THR A 166 6.05 29.38 0.35
C THR A 166 7.09 30.41 0.76
N SER A 167 7.71 30.16 1.93
CA SER A 167 8.96 30.78 2.37
C SER A 167 10.05 29.73 2.35
N PRO A 168 10.86 29.62 1.29
CA PRO A 168 11.81 28.53 1.14
C PRO A 168 13.11 28.77 1.90
N VAL A 169 13.72 27.70 2.40
CA VAL A 169 15.09 27.74 2.92
C VAL A 169 16.04 28.16 1.80
N GLY A 170 16.97 29.09 2.12
CA GLY A 170 17.91 29.65 1.17
C GLY A 170 17.45 30.99 0.56
N ASP A 171 16.20 31.40 0.79
CA ASP A 171 15.69 32.72 0.45
C ASP A 171 14.68 33.18 1.51
N SER A 172 15.19 33.63 2.64
CA SER A 172 14.40 34.09 3.80
C SER A 172 13.79 35.47 3.65
N SER A 173 14.09 36.18 2.55
CA SER A 173 13.67 37.58 2.36
C SER A 173 12.33 37.72 1.65
N LYS A 174 11.84 36.67 0.99
CA LYS A 174 10.66 36.71 0.12
C LYS A 174 9.68 35.56 0.37
N LEU A 175 8.45 35.82 -0.02
CA LEU A 175 7.41 34.84 -0.21
C LEU A 175 7.17 34.62 -1.71
N TYR A 176 6.76 33.44 -2.07
CA TYR A 176 6.41 33.07 -3.44
C TYR A 176 5.06 32.40 -3.47
N LEU A 177 4.14 32.91 -4.28
CA LEU A 177 2.79 32.40 -4.42
C LEU A 177 2.57 31.88 -5.84
N MET A 178 2.03 30.68 -5.96
CA MET A 178 1.61 30.11 -7.23
C MET A 178 0.39 29.22 -7.04
N GLY A 179 -0.50 29.21 -8.03
CA GLY A 179 -1.63 28.30 -8.10
C GLY A 179 -1.59 27.44 -9.36
N LYS A 180 -2.15 26.24 -9.29
CA LYS A 180 -2.30 25.35 -10.43
C LYS A 180 -3.61 24.58 -10.36
N CYS A 181 -4.31 24.55 -11.49
CA CYS A 181 -5.45 23.68 -11.74
C CYS A 181 -5.03 22.49 -12.61
N ILE A 182 -5.48 21.27 -12.29
CA ILE A 182 -5.31 20.07 -13.13
C ILE A 182 -6.65 19.36 -13.21
N LEU A 183 -7.29 19.44 -14.36
CA LEU A 183 -8.58 18.80 -14.60
C LEU A 183 -8.44 17.30 -14.95
N PRO A 184 -9.47 16.50 -14.69
CA PRO A 184 -9.48 15.07 -15.03
C PRO A 184 -9.49 14.79 -16.54
N SER A 185 -9.94 15.74 -17.36
CA SER A 185 -9.98 15.65 -18.81
C SER A 185 -9.70 17.01 -19.45
N ASN A 186 -9.50 17.04 -20.77
CA ASN A 186 -9.34 18.27 -21.52
C ASN A 186 -10.63 19.12 -21.47
N PRO A 187 -10.59 20.37 -20.96
CA PRO A 187 -11.77 21.21 -20.91
C PRO A 187 -12.17 21.70 -22.32
N ILE A 188 -13.48 21.73 -22.56
CA ILE A 188 -14.08 22.30 -23.76
C ILE A 188 -14.75 23.61 -23.35
N ILE A 189 -14.25 24.73 -23.82
CA ILE A 189 -14.77 26.05 -23.54
C ILE A 189 -15.13 26.71 -24.86
N ASN A 190 -16.37 27.15 -25.03
CA ASN A 190 -16.87 27.76 -26.28
C ASN A 190 -16.49 26.94 -27.54
N HIS A 191 -16.74 25.63 -27.51
CA HIS A 191 -16.47 24.65 -28.59
C HIS A 191 -14.98 24.48 -28.97
N LYS A 192 -14.07 24.97 -28.14
CA LYS A 192 -12.61 24.76 -28.31
C LYS A 192 -12.06 23.91 -27.19
N THR A 193 -11.16 23.00 -27.54
CA THR A 193 -10.46 22.15 -26.55
C THR A 193 -9.22 22.85 -26.03
N TYR A 194 -9.01 22.76 -24.71
CA TYR A 194 -7.87 23.36 -24.02
C TYR A 194 -7.04 22.30 -23.31
N LYS A 195 -5.83 22.67 -22.88
CA LYS A 195 -4.99 21.79 -22.06
C LYS A 195 -5.65 21.57 -20.70
N PRO A 196 -5.52 20.37 -20.08
CA PRO A 196 -6.21 20.05 -18.83
C PRO A 196 -5.57 20.71 -17.59
N HIS A 197 -4.54 21.50 -17.77
CA HIS A 197 -3.87 22.23 -16.70
C HIS A 197 -3.77 23.72 -16.98
N ALA A 198 -3.92 24.52 -15.93
CA ALA A 198 -3.76 25.97 -15.99
C ALA A 198 -2.96 26.44 -14.76
N PHE A 199 -2.16 27.48 -14.96
CA PHE A 199 -1.43 28.13 -13.89
C PHE A 199 -2.14 29.43 -13.48
N ILE A 200 -2.12 29.72 -12.19
CA ILE A 200 -2.48 31.02 -11.62
C ILE A 200 -1.18 31.63 -11.12
N SER A 201 -0.57 32.46 -11.96
CA SER A 201 0.81 32.93 -11.82
C SER A 201 1.03 34.21 -12.61
N HIS A 202 2.16 34.84 -12.45
CA HIS A 202 2.68 35.74 -13.47
C HIS A 202 3.18 34.96 -14.68
N HIS A 203 3.31 35.63 -15.82
CA HIS A 203 3.85 35.07 -17.06
C HIS A 203 5.03 35.89 -17.52
N GLN A 204 6.13 35.24 -17.83
CA GLN A 204 7.33 35.81 -18.43
C GLN A 204 7.47 35.29 -19.86
N LYS A 205 7.65 36.22 -20.80
CA LYS A 205 7.98 35.84 -22.17
C LYS A 205 9.44 35.44 -22.26
N LEU A 206 9.70 34.29 -22.84
CA LEU A 206 11.03 33.79 -23.16
C LEU A 206 11.47 34.30 -24.54
N ASP A 207 12.78 34.18 -24.84
CA ASP A 207 13.38 34.63 -26.10
C ASP A 207 12.80 33.91 -27.33
N ASP A 208 12.28 32.69 -27.17
CA ASP A 208 11.59 31.91 -28.18
C ASP A 208 10.11 32.29 -28.40
N GLY A 209 9.64 33.29 -27.68
CA GLY A 209 8.26 33.79 -27.71
C GLY A 209 7.26 32.97 -26.88
N SER A 210 7.68 31.90 -26.22
CA SER A 210 6.82 31.14 -25.32
C SER A 210 6.58 31.86 -24.00
N ASP A 211 5.44 31.58 -23.35
CA ASP A 211 5.10 32.11 -22.03
C ASP A 211 5.47 31.11 -20.94
N GLN A 212 6.30 31.52 -19.99
CA GLN A 212 6.65 30.75 -18.82
C GLN A 212 5.89 31.25 -17.58
N PRO A 213 5.14 30.37 -16.86
CA PRO A 213 4.53 30.75 -15.59
C PRO A 213 5.61 30.90 -14.50
N ILE A 214 5.61 32.04 -13.85
CA ILE A 214 6.47 32.37 -12.70
C ILE A 214 5.63 32.78 -11.49
N PRO A 215 6.09 32.57 -10.24
CA PRO A 215 5.31 32.92 -9.06
C PRO A 215 5.05 34.44 -8.95
N PHE A 216 3.97 34.76 -8.23
CA PHE A 216 3.82 36.11 -7.66
C PHE A 216 4.84 36.26 -6.53
N ASP A 217 5.64 37.29 -6.55
CA ASP A 217 6.60 37.69 -5.49
C ASP A 217 6.42 39.13 -5.07
N ASP A 218 5.41 39.80 -5.60
CA ASP A 218 5.04 41.15 -5.24
C ASP A 218 4.15 41.20 -3.99
N ASN A 219 4.36 42.20 -3.14
CA ASN A 219 3.67 42.34 -1.86
C ASN A 219 2.16 42.53 -2.02
N GLU A 220 1.69 43.20 -3.08
CA GLU A 220 0.27 43.45 -3.29
C GLU A 220 -0.50 42.18 -3.53
N SER A 221 -0.04 41.33 -4.46
CA SER A 221 -0.64 40.05 -4.78
C SER A 221 -0.60 39.09 -3.58
N ILE A 222 0.56 39.01 -2.89
CA ILE A 222 0.73 38.14 -1.73
C ILE A 222 -0.17 38.57 -0.58
N GLN A 223 -0.25 39.87 -0.29
CA GLN A 223 -1.08 40.40 0.80
C GLN A 223 -2.56 40.23 0.51
N ALA A 224 -3.00 40.49 -0.72
CA ALA A 224 -4.39 40.27 -1.14
C ALA A 224 -4.80 38.79 -0.96
N PHE A 225 -3.93 37.86 -1.39
CA PHE A 225 -4.16 36.43 -1.23
C PHE A 225 -4.15 36.01 0.25
N SER A 226 -3.14 36.46 1.01
CA SER A 226 -3.03 36.14 2.45
C SER A 226 -4.24 36.66 3.24
N ASN A 227 -4.72 37.87 2.95
CA ASN A 227 -5.91 38.40 3.59
C ASN A 227 -7.18 37.58 3.22
N ALA A 228 -7.31 37.20 1.94
CA ALA A 228 -8.48 36.43 1.47
C ALA A 228 -8.62 35.06 2.17
N PHE A 229 -7.50 34.42 2.49
CA PHE A 229 -7.46 33.10 3.13
C PHE A 229 -6.96 33.13 4.58
N SER A 230 -6.81 34.32 5.18
CA SER A 230 -6.36 34.50 6.57
C SER A 230 -5.02 33.82 6.87
N LEU A 231 -4.09 33.86 5.93
CA LEU A 231 -2.75 33.30 6.09
C LEU A 231 -1.85 34.27 6.88
N SER A 232 -1.00 33.71 7.74
CA SER A 232 -0.11 34.51 8.61
C SER A 232 1.38 34.37 8.25
N ARG A 233 1.72 33.62 7.22
CA ARG A 233 3.11 33.34 6.83
C ARG A 233 3.88 34.61 6.46
N ARG A 234 5.08 34.71 6.99
CA ARG A 234 6.02 35.83 6.74
C ARG A 234 7.29 35.34 6.05
N PRO A 235 8.04 36.22 5.39
CA PRO A 235 9.39 35.90 4.96
C PRO A 235 10.23 35.37 6.14
N GLY A 236 10.90 34.23 5.96
CA GLY A 236 11.67 33.57 7.02
C GLY A 236 10.89 32.51 7.83
N ASP A 237 9.58 32.49 7.77
CA ASP A 237 8.76 31.38 8.33
C ASP A 237 8.84 30.16 7.37
N PHE A 238 9.93 29.42 7.45
CA PHE A 238 10.20 28.34 6.50
C PHE A 238 9.10 27.29 6.43
N GLY A 239 8.63 27.03 5.22
CA GLY A 239 7.56 26.10 4.92
C GLY A 239 6.63 26.61 3.82
N THR A 240 5.44 26.02 3.75
CA THR A 240 4.43 26.34 2.73
C THR A 240 3.03 26.41 3.35
N SER A 241 2.26 27.44 2.99
CA SER A 241 0.83 27.51 3.25
C SER A 241 0.10 27.02 2.00
N TRP A 242 -0.54 25.88 2.11
CA TRP A 242 -1.35 25.32 1.05
C TRP A 242 -2.79 25.77 1.18
N VAL A 243 -3.38 26.21 0.09
CA VAL A 243 -4.79 26.59 0.02
C VAL A 243 -5.45 25.76 -1.06
N ILE A 244 -6.44 24.98 -0.66
CA ILE A 244 -7.27 24.15 -1.55
C ILE A 244 -8.68 24.71 -1.50
N PRO A 245 -9.09 25.52 -2.49
CA PRO A 245 -10.42 26.11 -2.54
C PRO A 245 -11.45 25.03 -2.89
N PHE A 246 -12.67 25.25 -2.42
CA PHE A 246 -13.82 24.39 -2.65
C PHE A 246 -13.51 22.90 -2.35
N PRO A 247 -13.06 22.56 -1.12
CA PRO A 247 -12.78 21.17 -0.76
C PRO A 247 -14.06 20.33 -0.93
N LYS A 248 -13.89 19.09 -1.37
CA LYS A 248 -15.00 18.14 -1.53
C LYS A 248 -15.70 17.91 -0.18
N GLU A 249 -16.99 17.64 -0.19
CA GLU A 249 -17.81 17.48 1.02
C GLU A 249 -17.37 16.28 1.89
N ASN A 250 -16.80 15.26 1.28
CA ASN A 250 -16.26 14.11 1.99
C ASN A 250 -14.93 14.36 2.68
N ILE A 251 -14.33 15.54 2.53
CA ILE A 251 -13.12 15.95 3.28
C ILE A 251 -13.60 16.57 4.60
N LYS A 252 -13.46 15.83 5.71
CA LYS A 252 -13.90 16.24 7.04
C LYS A 252 -12.75 16.16 8.03
N GLU A 253 -12.75 17.05 9.03
CA GLU A 253 -11.72 17.09 10.10
C GLU A 253 -11.57 15.73 10.79
N ILE A 254 -12.69 15.04 11.08
CA ILE A 254 -12.65 13.73 11.74
C ILE A 254 -11.94 12.67 10.89
N ASP A 255 -12.11 12.68 9.57
CA ASP A 255 -11.47 11.74 8.67
C ASP A 255 -9.98 12.06 8.52
N ILE A 256 -9.63 13.37 8.51
CA ILE A 256 -8.23 13.82 8.56
C ILE A 256 -7.54 13.33 9.84
N ILE A 257 -8.20 13.45 11.00
CA ILE A 257 -7.68 12.97 12.29
C ILE A 257 -7.45 11.45 12.25
N LYS A 258 -8.44 10.68 11.80
CA LYS A 258 -8.34 9.22 11.69
C LYS A 258 -7.22 8.79 10.74
N SER A 259 -7.15 9.38 9.55
CA SER A 259 -6.07 9.12 8.58
C SER A 259 -4.69 9.47 9.13
N THR A 260 -4.60 10.56 9.88
CA THR A 260 -3.35 10.97 10.55
C THR A 260 -2.92 9.93 11.57
N ILE A 261 -3.83 9.47 12.43
CA ILE A 261 -3.53 8.46 13.44
C ILE A 261 -3.12 7.15 12.76
N SER A 262 -3.93 6.64 11.82
CA SER A 262 -3.67 5.33 11.20
C SER A 262 -2.37 5.27 10.40
N GLY A 263 -1.99 6.37 9.73
CA GLY A 263 -0.79 6.41 8.88
C GLY A 263 0.47 6.86 9.61
N TYR A 264 0.34 7.80 10.57
CA TYR A 264 1.48 8.54 11.11
C TYR A 264 1.62 8.48 12.64
N PHE A 265 0.89 7.60 13.29
CA PHE A 265 0.99 7.41 14.75
C PHE A 265 2.45 7.27 15.19
N TYR A 266 3.23 6.44 14.49
CA TYR A 266 4.63 6.19 14.84
C TYR A 266 5.50 7.44 14.68
N SER A 267 5.33 8.20 13.60
CA SER A 267 6.07 9.46 13.37
C SER A 267 5.79 10.51 14.45
N ILE A 268 4.53 10.61 14.87
CA ILE A 268 4.09 11.54 15.92
C ILE A 268 4.68 11.10 17.26
N LEU A 269 4.59 9.81 17.59
CA LEU A 269 5.17 9.24 18.80
C LEU A 269 6.69 9.47 18.88
N MET A 270 7.39 9.36 17.75
CA MET A 270 8.83 9.64 17.64
C MET A 270 9.18 11.15 17.57
N ARG A 271 8.24 12.04 17.86
CA ARG A 271 8.43 13.52 17.86
C ARG A 271 8.96 14.07 16.54
N LYS A 272 8.55 13.49 15.41
CA LYS A 272 8.94 13.97 14.09
C LYS A 272 7.91 14.92 13.50
N LEU A 273 6.67 14.85 14.00
CA LEU A 273 5.50 15.53 13.49
C LEU A 273 4.55 15.92 14.62
N THR A 274 4.05 17.15 14.57
CA THR A 274 2.92 17.63 15.36
C THR A 274 1.86 18.14 14.39
N ILE A 275 0.60 17.77 14.60
CA ILE A 275 -0.50 18.14 13.72
C ILE A 275 -1.63 18.75 14.54
N GLN A 276 -2.13 19.87 14.11
CA GLN A 276 -3.34 20.47 14.61
C GLN A 276 -4.43 20.40 13.53
N VAL A 277 -5.59 19.87 13.85
CA VAL A 277 -6.77 19.85 12.97
C VAL A 277 -7.89 20.61 13.67
N GLY A 278 -8.24 21.78 13.15
CA GLY A 278 -9.13 22.70 13.84
C GLY A 278 -8.58 23.05 15.25
N SER A 279 -9.32 22.72 16.29
CA SER A 279 -8.90 22.91 17.69
C SER A 279 -8.14 21.73 18.29
N ILE A 280 -7.99 20.63 17.58
CA ILE A 280 -7.41 19.37 18.08
C ILE A 280 -5.94 19.34 17.76
N VAL A 281 -5.07 19.27 18.79
CA VAL A 281 -3.62 19.14 18.66
C VAL A 281 -3.20 17.69 18.93
N ILE A 282 -2.58 17.06 17.93
CA ILE A 282 -2.10 15.68 17.96
C ILE A 282 -0.56 15.70 17.98
N ASN A 283 0.00 15.29 19.10
CA ASN A 283 1.44 15.15 19.33
C ASN A 283 1.73 13.88 20.14
N ASP A 284 2.97 13.63 20.53
CA ASP A 284 3.39 12.47 21.31
C ASP A 284 2.70 12.35 22.68
N GLU A 285 2.26 13.46 23.27
CA GLU A 285 1.57 13.47 24.56
C GLU A 285 0.07 13.18 24.42
N THR A 286 -0.58 13.72 23.38
CA THR A 286 -2.04 13.71 23.24
C THR A 286 -2.57 12.57 22.35
N ILE A 287 -1.74 11.98 21.51
CA ILE A 287 -2.17 11.02 20.47
C ILE A 287 -2.93 9.82 21.04
N ILE A 288 -2.53 9.30 22.21
CA ILE A 288 -3.21 8.16 22.84
C ILE A 288 -4.63 8.51 23.28
N ASP A 289 -4.87 9.73 23.75
CA ASP A 289 -6.20 10.17 24.14
C ASP A 289 -7.14 10.25 22.92
N TYR A 290 -6.61 10.70 21.80
CA TYR A 290 -7.38 10.73 20.53
C TYR A 290 -7.58 9.35 19.93
N VAL A 291 -6.63 8.44 20.04
CA VAL A 291 -6.81 7.02 19.73
C VAL A 291 -7.99 6.45 20.53
N LYS A 292 -8.01 6.63 21.85
CA LYS A 292 -9.10 6.17 22.73
C LYS A 292 -10.45 6.81 22.39
N LYS A 293 -10.44 8.04 21.91
CA LYS A 293 -11.67 8.79 21.58
C LYS A 293 -12.27 8.38 20.24
N TYR A 294 -11.45 8.09 19.24
CA TYR A 294 -11.89 7.96 17.84
C TYR A 294 -11.81 6.55 17.29
N LEU A 295 -11.12 5.62 17.95
CA LEU A 295 -10.96 4.24 17.55
C LEU A 295 -11.66 3.28 18.52
N SER A 296 -11.77 2.00 18.14
CA SER A 296 -12.31 0.95 19.01
C SER A 296 -11.40 0.69 20.22
N LYS A 297 -11.93 0.04 21.24
CA LYS A 297 -11.15 -0.33 22.43
C LYS A 297 -9.94 -1.20 22.07
N THR A 298 -10.14 -2.17 21.19
CA THR A 298 -9.07 -3.10 20.74
C THR A 298 -7.99 -2.37 19.98
N GLU A 299 -8.35 -1.47 19.07
CA GLU A 299 -7.39 -0.61 18.38
C GLU A 299 -6.64 0.29 19.37
N ALA A 300 -7.33 0.88 20.35
CA ALA A 300 -6.67 1.71 21.37
C ALA A 300 -5.62 0.92 22.17
N GLU A 301 -5.92 -0.30 22.58
CA GLU A 301 -4.97 -1.19 23.23
C GLU A 301 -3.78 -1.55 22.32
N PHE A 302 -4.05 -1.71 21.02
CA PHE A 302 -3.00 -1.96 20.03
C PHE A 302 -2.06 -0.75 19.86
N TYR A 303 -2.58 0.45 19.80
CA TYR A 303 -1.73 1.66 19.72
C TYR A 303 -0.96 1.91 21.03
N GLU A 304 -1.51 1.56 22.19
CA GLU A 304 -0.75 1.53 23.44
C GLU A 304 0.39 0.49 23.40
N PHE A 305 0.15 -0.68 22.81
CA PHE A 305 1.21 -1.66 22.57
C PHE A 305 2.32 -1.07 21.69
N ILE A 306 1.99 -0.38 20.58
CA ILE A 306 3.00 0.27 19.72
C ILE A 306 3.80 1.32 20.52
N LYS A 307 3.14 2.13 21.35
CA LYS A 307 3.80 3.11 22.21
C LYS A 307 4.78 2.43 23.16
N ASN A 308 4.32 1.41 23.87
CA ASN A 308 5.14 0.68 24.84
C ASN A 308 6.30 -0.08 24.17
N SER A 309 6.10 -0.57 22.93
CA SER A 309 7.17 -1.19 22.13
C SER A 309 8.29 -0.22 21.75
N SER A 310 7.96 1.06 21.66
CA SER A 310 8.91 2.12 21.32
C SER A 310 9.65 2.64 22.56
N ASP A 311 9.23 2.28 23.76
CA ASP A 311 9.82 2.72 24.99
C ASP A 311 11.20 2.08 25.22
N THR A 312 12.16 2.86 25.75
CA THR A 312 13.55 2.41 25.93
C THR A 312 13.67 1.21 26.87
N ASP A 313 12.75 1.06 27.81
CA ASP A 313 12.76 -0.05 28.76
C ASP A 313 12.46 -1.42 28.14
N VAL A 314 11.72 -1.46 27.04
CA VAL A 314 11.46 -2.70 26.27
C VAL A 314 12.67 -3.15 25.45
N ILE A 315 13.64 -2.25 25.21
CA ILE A 315 14.88 -2.54 24.47
C ILE A 315 15.73 -3.62 25.16
N TYR A 316 15.64 -3.78 26.47
CA TYR A 316 16.39 -4.81 27.19
C TYR A 316 16.02 -6.25 26.80
N ASN A 317 14.83 -6.47 26.23
CA ASN A 317 14.38 -7.78 25.76
C ASN A 317 14.76 -8.06 24.29
N ARG A 318 15.53 -7.17 23.64
CA ARG A 318 15.97 -7.36 22.26
C ARG A 318 16.97 -8.52 22.19
N GLN A 319 16.52 -9.63 21.60
CA GLN A 319 17.38 -10.78 21.32
C GLN A 319 17.85 -10.75 19.87
N GLN A 320 19.08 -11.14 19.61
CA GLN A 320 19.64 -11.16 18.26
C GLN A 320 19.61 -12.59 17.71
N PHE A 321 18.89 -12.77 16.61
CA PHE A 321 18.80 -14.04 15.90
C PHE A 321 19.66 -14.01 14.63
N PRO A 322 20.34 -15.10 14.27
CA PRO A 322 21.14 -15.15 13.06
C PRO A 322 20.26 -15.34 11.82
N GLN A 323 20.77 -14.88 10.68
CA GLN A 323 20.06 -14.95 9.41
C GLN A 323 19.73 -16.37 8.94
N LYS A 324 20.54 -17.37 9.33
CA LYS A 324 20.28 -18.77 8.98
C LYS A 324 18.92 -19.26 9.50
N TRP A 325 18.43 -18.66 10.57
CA TRP A 325 17.12 -18.99 11.12
C TRP A 325 15.95 -18.57 10.21
N LEU A 326 16.07 -17.46 9.51
CA LEU A 326 15.04 -17.02 8.55
C LEU A 326 14.76 -18.00 7.41
N ASN A 327 15.67 -18.97 7.20
CA ASN A 327 15.57 -19.98 6.17
C ASN A 327 15.20 -21.38 6.70
N LYS A 328 14.97 -21.54 8.01
CA LYS A 328 14.63 -22.82 8.65
C LYS A 328 13.41 -22.66 9.53
N SER A 329 12.65 -23.72 9.70
CA SER A 329 11.47 -23.78 10.56
C SER A 329 11.78 -23.88 12.05
N SER A 330 13.03 -24.08 12.45
CA SER A 330 13.46 -24.16 13.84
C SER A 330 14.72 -23.33 14.08
N ILE A 331 14.83 -22.72 15.27
CA ILE A 331 16.07 -22.08 15.71
C ILE A 331 17.07 -23.18 16.04
N PRO A 332 18.32 -23.12 15.54
CA PRO A 332 19.36 -24.02 16.02
C PRO A 332 19.64 -23.69 17.50
N GLU A 333 19.60 -24.68 18.37
CA GLU A 333 19.91 -24.60 19.81
C GLU A 333 21.28 -23.97 20.12
N GLU A 334 22.20 -24.00 19.13
CA GLU A 334 23.54 -23.41 19.20
C GLU A 334 23.57 -21.88 19.33
N ILE A 335 22.44 -21.18 19.25
CA ILE A 335 22.41 -19.72 19.03
C ILE A 335 21.83 -18.94 20.21
N LEU A 336 20.88 -19.52 20.91
CA LEU A 336 20.36 -19.04 22.19
C LEU A 336 20.52 -20.16 23.22
N SER A 337 20.97 -19.82 24.42
CA SER A 337 20.90 -20.77 25.53
C SER A 337 19.42 -21.11 25.80
N GLU A 338 19.14 -22.35 26.18
CA GLU A 338 17.80 -22.82 26.56
C GLU A 338 17.17 -21.87 27.58
N GLU A 339 17.94 -21.40 28.56
CA GLU A 339 17.49 -20.46 29.58
C GLU A 339 16.95 -19.13 29.00
N LYS A 340 17.55 -18.61 27.93
CA LYS A 340 17.07 -17.41 27.22
C LYS A 340 15.82 -17.67 26.40
N ILE A 341 15.71 -18.85 25.83
CA ILE A 341 14.53 -19.29 25.08
C ILE A 341 13.35 -19.42 26.04
N ASP A 342 13.56 -20.08 27.16
CA ASP A 342 12.53 -20.26 28.20
C ASP A 342 12.08 -18.92 28.80
N GLN A 343 13.02 -18.00 28.99
CA GLN A 343 12.68 -16.65 29.45
C GLN A 343 11.83 -15.89 28.42
N LEU A 344 12.17 -15.95 27.12
CA LEU A 344 11.37 -15.30 26.05
C LEU A 344 9.97 -15.88 25.97
N ARG A 345 9.83 -17.21 26.02
CA ARG A 345 8.54 -17.91 26.01
C ARG A 345 7.71 -17.57 27.25
N SER A 346 8.34 -17.54 28.42
CA SER A 346 7.70 -17.14 29.67
C SER A 346 7.23 -15.69 29.62
N ASP A 347 8.04 -14.77 29.13
CA ASP A 347 7.67 -13.35 29.00
C ASP A 347 6.50 -13.18 28.02
N PHE A 348 6.55 -13.84 26.87
CA PHE A 348 5.47 -13.81 25.89
C PHE A 348 4.17 -14.41 26.45
N SER A 349 4.22 -15.59 27.03
CA SER A 349 3.03 -16.26 27.59
C SER A 349 2.41 -15.49 28.74
N SER A 350 3.21 -14.73 29.51
CA SER A 350 2.72 -13.83 30.56
C SER A 350 2.13 -12.51 30.04
N GLY A 351 2.07 -12.31 28.71
CA GLY A 351 1.53 -11.10 28.08
C GLY A 351 2.49 -9.91 28.08
N LYS A 352 3.78 -10.11 28.37
CA LYS A 352 4.78 -9.06 28.20
C LYS A 352 5.11 -8.85 26.73
N ILE A 353 5.59 -7.65 26.40
CA ILE A 353 6.10 -7.34 25.07
C ILE A 353 7.50 -7.97 24.94
N VAL A 354 7.67 -8.81 23.92
CA VAL A 354 8.96 -9.36 23.52
C VAL A 354 9.46 -8.69 22.25
N CYS A 355 10.76 -8.49 22.14
CA CYS A 355 11.38 -7.86 20.98
C CYS A 355 12.52 -8.72 20.44
N VAL A 356 12.47 -9.01 19.16
CA VAL A 356 13.49 -9.79 18.45
C VAL A 356 14.12 -8.96 17.33
N LYS A 357 15.44 -8.91 17.28
CA LYS A 357 16.21 -8.29 16.20
C LYS A 357 16.57 -9.33 15.16
N LEU A 358 16.03 -9.21 13.95
CA LEU A 358 16.25 -10.12 12.86
C LEU A 358 17.23 -9.53 11.83
N PRO A 359 18.37 -10.17 11.54
CA PRO A 359 19.28 -9.73 10.50
C PRO A 359 18.73 -10.08 9.11
N VAL A 360 19.04 -9.23 8.14
CA VAL A 360 18.73 -9.44 6.73
C VAL A 360 19.91 -9.05 5.86
N VAL A 361 20.13 -9.77 4.74
CA VAL A 361 21.10 -9.39 3.73
C VAL A 361 20.38 -8.95 2.47
N ILE A 362 20.73 -7.76 2.01
CA ILE A 362 20.21 -7.11 0.81
C ILE A 362 21.27 -7.20 -0.27
N ASP A 363 20.91 -7.72 -1.44
CA ASP A 363 21.83 -7.94 -2.55
C ASP A 363 21.72 -6.78 -3.55
N SER A 364 22.60 -5.79 -3.40
CA SER A 364 22.67 -4.60 -4.24
C SER A 364 23.53 -4.85 -5.48
N ILE A 365 23.07 -4.39 -6.65
CA ILE A 365 23.81 -4.51 -7.91
C ILE A 365 25.14 -3.73 -7.85
N LYS A 366 25.16 -2.57 -7.15
CA LYS A 366 26.35 -1.71 -7.08
C LYS A 366 27.28 -2.05 -5.92
N GLU A 367 26.70 -2.36 -4.76
CA GLU A 367 27.43 -2.46 -3.49
C GLU A 367 27.61 -3.91 -3.02
N GLY A 368 27.04 -4.88 -3.77
CA GLY A 368 27.05 -6.29 -3.39
C GLY A 368 26.13 -6.57 -2.20
N LYS A 369 26.53 -7.48 -1.32
CA LYS A 369 25.75 -7.90 -0.16
C LYS A 369 25.86 -6.90 1.00
N ILE A 370 24.77 -6.25 1.34
CA ILE A 370 24.68 -5.28 2.43
C ILE A 370 23.95 -5.93 3.61
N SER A 371 24.58 -5.94 4.78
CA SER A 371 23.96 -6.42 6.01
C SER A 371 23.05 -5.36 6.63
N SER A 372 21.85 -5.75 7.02
CA SER A 372 20.87 -4.91 7.68
C SER A 372 20.09 -5.70 8.73
N TYR A 373 19.10 -5.09 9.34
CA TYR A 373 18.24 -5.73 10.33
C TYR A 373 16.91 -4.99 10.46
N PHE A 374 15.94 -5.66 11.11
CA PHE A 374 14.66 -5.09 11.53
C PHE A 374 14.25 -5.68 12.87
N TYR A 375 13.31 -5.03 13.52
CA TYR A 375 12.78 -5.46 14.81
C TYR A 375 11.38 -6.04 14.66
N VAL A 376 11.10 -7.08 15.41
CA VAL A 376 9.78 -7.69 15.56
C VAL A 376 9.40 -7.62 17.03
N TYR A 377 8.31 -6.93 17.33
CA TYR A 377 7.70 -6.87 18.64
C TYR A 377 6.41 -7.69 18.63
N LEU A 378 6.22 -8.52 19.65
CA LEU A 378 5.02 -9.32 19.82
C LEU A 378 4.54 -9.24 21.27
N GLN A 379 3.23 -9.26 21.47
CA GLN A 379 2.59 -9.36 22.76
C GLN A 379 1.43 -10.35 22.68
N ASN A 380 1.43 -11.39 23.53
CA ASN A 380 0.30 -12.30 23.63
C ASN A 380 -0.91 -11.58 24.24
N LYS A 381 -2.07 -11.73 23.59
CA LYS A 381 -3.34 -11.08 23.98
C LYS A 381 -4.49 -12.09 23.95
N PRO A 382 -4.56 -13.00 24.92
CA PRO A 382 -5.62 -14.00 24.94
C PRO A 382 -7.01 -13.36 24.92
N GLY A 383 -7.89 -13.88 24.07
CA GLY A 383 -9.29 -13.42 23.97
C GLY A 383 -9.54 -12.33 22.92
N LEU A 384 -8.55 -11.98 22.08
CA LEU A 384 -8.83 -11.22 20.88
C LEU A 384 -9.56 -12.11 19.86
N GLU A 385 -10.58 -11.54 19.20
CA GLU A 385 -11.23 -12.19 18.04
C GLU A 385 -10.24 -12.30 16.88
N ASP A 386 -9.53 -11.19 16.59
CA ASP A 386 -8.51 -11.10 15.55
C ASP A 386 -7.23 -10.46 16.09
N SER A 387 -6.08 -10.98 15.70
CA SER A 387 -4.79 -10.36 15.97
C SER A 387 -4.66 -9.02 15.23
N LEU A 388 -3.96 -8.05 15.83
CA LEU A 388 -3.64 -6.78 15.19
C LEU A 388 -2.13 -6.63 15.00
N ALA A 389 -1.74 -6.14 13.84
CA ALA A 389 -0.34 -5.93 13.55
C ALA A 389 -0.09 -4.66 12.73
N ALA A 390 1.11 -4.10 12.84
CA ALA A 390 1.59 -2.98 12.03
C ALA A 390 2.98 -3.23 11.48
N PHE A 391 3.23 -2.70 10.29
CA PHE A 391 4.54 -2.67 9.67
C PHE A 391 4.98 -1.21 9.52
N VAL A 392 6.08 -0.85 10.17
CA VAL A 392 6.67 0.50 10.11
C VAL A 392 7.93 0.46 9.25
N ARG A 393 7.97 1.28 8.21
CA ARG A 393 9.16 1.58 7.43
C ARG A 393 9.59 3.01 7.72
N THR A 394 10.73 3.18 8.36
CA THR A 394 11.26 4.48 8.81
C THR A 394 10.25 5.23 9.71
N ASP A 395 9.28 5.90 9.11
CA ASP A 395 8.32 6.78 9.79
C ASP A 395 6.86 6.45 9.45
N LEU A 396 6.62 5.64 8.43
CA LEU A 396 5.30 5.39 7.85
C LEU A 396 4.80 3.99 8.20
N ILE A 397 3.55 3.89 8.61
CA ILE A 397 2.83 2.61 8.75
C ILE A 397 2.35 2.17 7.36
N ILE A 398 2.82 1.00 6.91
CA ILE A 398 2.45 0.39 5.63
C ILE A 398 1.25 -0.52 5.86
N SER A 399 0.05 0.01 5.64
CA SER A 399 -1.20 -0.56 6.13
C SER A 399 -1.51 -1.98 5.62
N LYS A 400 -1.30 -2.28 4.35
CA LYS A 400 -1.58 -3.61 3.78
C LYS A 400 -0.49 -4.66 4.08
N GLU A 401 0.66 -4.26 4.61
CA GLU A 401 1.68 -5.22 5.03
C GLU A 401 1.34 -5.91 6.35
N SER A 402 0.44 -5.36 7.15
CA SER A 402 -0.08 -6.03 8.35
C SER A 402 -0.76 -7.36 8.05
N GLU A 403 -1.42 -7.49 6.91
CA GLU A 403 -2.10 -8.73 6.48
C GLU A 403 -1.17 -9.95 6.43
N PHE A 404 0.11 -9.74 6.06
CA PHE A 404 1.10 -10.82 6.05
C PHE A 404 1.50 -11.28 7.46
N LEU A 405 1.38 -10.39 8.45
CA LEU A 405 1.66 -10.69 9.86
C LEU A 405 0.51 -11.48 10.51
N LEU A 406 -0.71 -11.26 10.04
CA LEU A 406 -1.95 -11.81 10.59
C LEU A 406 -2.31 -13.19 10.03
N ARG A 407 -1.50 -13.78 9.14
CA ARG A 407 -1.73 -15.13 8.58
C ARG A 407 -1.52 -16.27 9.59
N GLN A 408 -1.06 -15.98 10.78
CA GLN A 408 -0.93 -16.96 11.87
C GLN A 408 -2.21 -17.02 12.69
N GLN A 409 -2.63 -18.23 13.04
CA GLN A 409 -3.68 -18.43 14.04
C GLN A 409 -3.11 -18.08 15.41
N GLY A 410 -3.75 -17.18 16.12
CA GLY A 410 -3.31 -16.77 17.44
C GLY A 410 -3.94 -15.44 17.85
N SER A 411 -3.82 -15.10 19.13
CA SER A 411 -4.33 -13.85 19.69
C SER A 411 -3.15 -12.99 20.14
N PHE A 412 -2.67 -12.10 19.28
CA PHE A 412 -1.49 -11.29 19.59
C PHE A 412 -1.55 -9.88 18.98
N PHE A 413 -0.76 -8.99 19.56
CA PHE A 413 -0.35 -7.75 18.93
C PHE A 413 1.05 -7.88 18.34
N GLY A 414 1.25 -7.42 17.12
CA GLY A 414 2.50 -7.49 16.39
C GLY A 414 2.94 -6.16 15.81
N LEU A 415 4.27 -5.87 15.83
CA LEU A 415 4.85 -4.70 15.21
C LEU A 415 6.19 -5.08 14.55
N ILE A 416 6.35 -4.78 13.27
CA ILE A 416 7.65 -4.79 12.60
C ILE A 416 8.14 -3.35 12.45
N VAL A 417 9.40 -3.10 12.82
CA VAL A 417 10.07 -1.80 12.62
C VAL A 417 11.31 -2.01 11.76
N ALA A 418 11.29 -1.45 10.55
CA ALA A 418 12.37 -1.49 9.57
C ALA A 418 12.90 -0.06 9.32
N ASP A 419 13.66 0.47 10.26
CA ASP A 419 14.19 1.84 10.30
C ASP A 419 15.68 1.93 9.99
N HIS A 420 16.42 0.82 10.02
CA HIS A 420 17.84 0.80 9.64
C HIS A 420 17.99 1.15 8.16
N GLU A 421 18.89 2.07 7.82
CA GLU A 421 18.98 2.71 6.51
C GLU A 421 18.96 1.73 5.31
N PRO A 422 19.77 0.66 5.24
CA PRO A 422 19.78 -0.23 4.06
C PRO A 422 18.44 -0.94 3.82
N ILE A 423 17.78 -1.46 4.87
CA ILE A 423 16.47 -2.12 4.73
C ILE A 423 15.38 -1.10 4.43
N ALA A 424 15.40 0.07 5.05
CA ALA A 424 14.45 1.13 4.79
C ALA A 424 14.50 1.59 3.32
N ASN A 425 15.71 1.75 2.78
CA ASN A 425 15.94 2.08 1.36
C ASN A 425 15.51 0.94 0.42
N PHE A 426 15.76 -0.31 0.79
CA PHE A 426 15.29 -1.47 0.03
C PHE A 426 13.77 -1.50 -0.05
N LEU A 427 13.10 -1.41 1.08
CA LEU A 427 11.64 -1.41 1.17
C LEU A 427 11.01 -0.23 0.42
N ALA A 428 11.60 0.98 0.54
CA ALA A 428 11.15 2.15 -0.20
C ALA A 428 11.19 1.96 -1.73
N ASN A 429 12.18 1.21 -2.24
CA ASN A 429 12.24 0.88 -3.67
C ASN A 429 11.25 -0.23 -4.08
N CYS A 430 10.79 -1.03 -3.14
CA CYS A 430 9.74 -2.04 -3.34
C CYS A 430 8.33 -1.50 -3.13
N GLU A 431 8.17 -0.29 -2.60
CA GLU A 431 6.88 0.29 -2.20
C GLU A 431 6.06 0.75 -3.40
N GLU A 432 4.76 0.50 -3.34
CA GLU A 432 3.80 0.97 -4.34
C GLU A 432 3.55 2.49 -4.20
N PRO A 433 3.07 3.18 -5.26
CA PRO A 433 2.90 4.64 -5.24
C PRO A 433 1.97 5.18 -4.16
N ASN A 434 1.00 4.39 -3.70
CA ASN A 434 0.06 4.75 -2.63
C ASN A 434 0.59 4.47 -1.21
N HIS A 435 1.84 4.00 -1.10
CA HIS A 435 2.53 3.72 0.17
C HIS A 435 1.80 2.75 1.12
N THR A 436 1.05 1.80 0.57
CA THR A 436 0.28 0.83 1.36
C THR A 436 0.86 -0.57 1.37
N LYS A 437 1.65 -0.93 0.36
CA LYS A 437 2.15 -2.29 0.14
C LYS A 437 3.52 -2.27 -0.54
N PHE A 438 4.31 -3.32 -0.28
CA PHE A 438 5.54 -3.59 -1.02
C PHE A 438 5.29 -4.55 -2.18
N ASN A 439 5.96 -4.31 -3.30
CA ASN A 439 5.86 -5.15 -4.49
C ASN A 439 7.27 -5.42 -5.05
N HIS A 440 7.60 -6.70 -5.22
CA HIS A 440 8.93 -7.13 -5.66
C HIS A 440 9.22 -6.84 -7.16
N VAL A 441 8.19 -6.56 -7.96
CA VAL A 441 8.34 -6.22 -9.39
C VAL A 441 8.46 -4.72 -9.65
N MET A 442 8.65 -3.91 -8.60
CA MET A 442 8.83 -2.47 -8.77
C MET A 442 10.11 -2.15 -9.56
N LYS A 443 9.97 -1.38 -10.64
CA LYS A 443 11.12 -0.96 -11.48
C LYS A 443 12.23 -0.25 -10.70
N ALA A 444 11.89 0.43 -9.61
CA ALA A 444 12.85 1.09 -8.74
C ALA A 444 13.73 0.06 -8.01
N ALA A 445 13.14 -1.03 -7.54
CA ALA A 445 13.87 -2.12 -6.90
C ALA A 445 14.73 -2.90 -7.90
N GLU A 446 14.18 -3.28 -9.07
CA GLU A 446 14.90 -4.03 -10.11
C GLU A 446 16.15 -3.32 -10.64
N LYS A 447 16.21 -1.98 -10.55
CA LYS A 447 17.37 -1.19 -10.97
C LYS A 447 18.52 -1.16 -9.96
N LYS A 448 18.22 -1.39 -8.70
CA LYS A 448 19.17 -1.24 -7.59
C LYS A 448 19.58 -2.58 -7.00
N TYR A 449 18.73 -3.60 -7.08
CA TYR A 449 18.91 -4.88 -6.40
C TYR A 449 18.82 -6.05 -7.37
N THR A 450 19.50 -7.13 -7.05
CA THR A 450 19.52 -8.35 -7.86
C THR A 450 18.11 -8.95 -7.94
N LYS A 451 17.55 -9.08 -9.13
CA LYS A 451 16.14 -9.43 -9.39
C LYS A 451 15.67 -10.66 -8.61
N ASN A 452 16.47 -11.75 -8.62
CA ASN A 452 16.12 -13.00 -7.93
C ASN A 452 16.16 -12.87 -6.39
N SER A 453 16.89 -11.89 -5.85
CA SER A 453 17.01 -11.68 -4.40
C SER A 453 15.91 -10.79 -3.84
N ILE A 454 15.31 -9.88 -4.63
CA ILE A 454 14.27 -8.95 -4.18
C ILE A 454 13.10 -9.69 -3.54
N LYS A 455 12.50 -10.64 -4.28
CA LYS A 455 11.37 -11.44 -3.80
C LYS A 455 11.73 -12.21 -2.53
N LYS A 456 12.90 -12.87 -2.51
CA LYS A 456 13.37 -13.65 -1.37
C LYS A 456 13.56 -12.78 -0.13
N THR A 457 14.22 -11.63 -0.28
CA THR A 457 14.47 -10.69 0.82
C THR A 457 13.15 -10.15 1.38
N LEU A 458 12.24 -9.73 0.51
CA LEU A 458 10.93 -9.21 0.91
C LEU A 458 10.10 -10.27 1.65
N THR A 459 10.08 -11.51 1.13
CA THR A 459 9.41 -12.64 1.79
C THR A 459 10.02 -12.91 3.18
N ASN A 460 11.33 -12.92 3.31
CA ASN A 460 12.00 -13.13 4.60
C ASN A 460 11.62 -12.05 5.64
N ILE A 461 11.51 -10.80 5.22
CA ILE A 461 11.08 -9.70 6.10
C ILE A 461 9.62 -9.91 6.53
N ARG A 462 8.72 -10.20 5.60
CA ARG A 462 7.30 -10.44 5.86
C ARG A 462 7.08 -11.63 6.79
N MET A 463 7.81 -12.71 6.58
CA MET A 463 7.71 -13.94 7.39
C MET A 463 8.36 -13.81 8.78
N GLY A 464 9.10 -12.73 9.04
CA GLY A 464 9.86 -12.56 10.28
C GLY A 464 8.98 -12.66 11.53
N ALA A 465 7.87 -11.94 11.57
CA ALA A 465 6.98 -11.94 12.74
C ALA A 465 6.28 -13.27 12.94
N SER A 466 5.79 -13.92 11.87
CA SER A 466 5.13 -15.21 11.98
C SER A 466 6.09 -16.31 12.47
N ARG A 467 7.34 -16.27 12.07
CA ARG A 467 8.36 -17.20 12.56
C ARG A 467 8.69 -16.97 14.02
N VAL A 468 8.82 -15.71 14.45
CA VAL A 468 9.02 -15.40 15.88
C VAL A 468 7.82 -15.87 16.68
N TYR A 469 6.60 -15.63 16.22
CA TYR A 469 5.37 -16.07 16.88
C TYR A 469 5.34 -17.60 17.03
N SER A 470 5.52 -18.36 15.94
CA SER A 470 5.55 -19.83 15.98
C SER A 470 6.61 -20.35 16.95
N PHE A 471 7.80 -19.74 16.97
CA PHE A 471 8.86 -20.09 17.91
C PHE A 471 8.48 -19.85 19.37
N LEU A 472 7.77 -18.76 19.66
CA LEU A 472 7.34 -18.44 21.03
C LEU A 472 6.19 -19.34 21.51
N GLU A 473 5.36 -19.84 20.60
CA GLU A 473 4.26 -20.78 20.90
C GLU A 473 4.69 -22.24 20.95
N GLU A 474 5.83 -22.62 20.39
CA GLU A 474 6.38 -23.98 20.51
C GLU A 474 6.62 -24.30 22.00
N THR A 475 5.57 -24.76 22.68
CA THR A 475 5.71 -25.51 23.92
C THR A 475 6.32 -26.85 23.57
N ASP A 476 7.22 -27.32 24.41
CA ASP A 476 7.83 -28.66 24.34
C ASP A 476 6.80 -29.75 24.07
N SER A 477 6.42 -29.91 22.79
CA SER A 477 5.53 -30.99 22.35
C SER A 477 6.27 -32.35 22.24
N GLY A 478 7.50 -32.39 22.75
CA GLY A 478 8.29 -33.63 22.80
C GLY A 478 7.74 -34.70 23.73
N MET A 479 6.78 -34.37 24.60
CA MET A 479 6.27 -35.34 25.59
C MET A 479 4.80 -35.75 25.43
N HIS A 480 4.00 -35.09 24.59
CA HIS A 480 2.56 -35.37 24.52
C HIS A 480 2.04 -35.97 23.20
N ALA A 481 2.79 -35.97 22.12
CA ALA A 481 2.37 -36.63 20.89
C ALA A 481 2.29 -38.18 21.07
N ASP A 482 3.18 -38.75 21.86
CA ASP A 482 3.17 -40.20 22.13
C ASP A 482 2.15 -40.59 23.21
N ALA A 483 1.82 -39.72 24.15
CA ALA A 483 0.83 -40.02 25.20
C ALA A 483 -0.61 -40.11 24.67
N LEU A 484 -0.95 -39.42 23.59
CA LEU A 484 -2.25 -39.53 22.92
C LEU A 484 -2.32 -40.73 21.99
N ILE A 485 -1.19 -41.20 21.47
CA ILE A 485 -1.14 -42.42 20.64
C ILE A 485 -1.45 -43.65 21.47
N ASP A 486 -1.00 -43.72 22.73
CA ASP A 486 -1.28 -44.84 23.64
C ASP A 486 -2.75 -44.89 24.12
N VAL A 487 -3.41 -43.74 24.21
CA VAL A 487 -4.84 -43.67 24.59
C VAL A 487 -5.77 -43.85 23.39
N LEU A 488 -5.33 -43.53 22.18
CA LEU A 488 -6.12 -43.69 20.93
C LEU A 488 -5.79 -44.96 20.13
N SER A 489 -4.87 -45.80 20.60
CA SER A 489 -4.49 -47.04 19.94
C SER A 489 -5.44 -48.23 20.17
N ILE A 490 -6.68 -47.97 20.53
CA ILE A 490 -7.75 -48.98 20.41
C ILE A 490 -8.37 -48.81 19.04
N MET A 491 -7.77 -49.46 18.08
CA MET A 491 -8.20 -50.02 16.79
C MET A 491 -7.23 -49.67 15.63
N GLY A 492 -6.33 -50.59 15.39
CA GLY A 492 -6.04 -51.06 14.02
C GLY A 492 -5.34 -50.16 13.02
N PHE A 493 -4.46 -49.22 13.37
CA PHE A 493 -3.64 -48.55 12.37
C PHE A 493 -2.28 -49.23 12.19
N LYS A 494 -2.06 -49.79 10.97
CA LYS A 494 -0.76 -50.33 10.57
C LYS A 494 0.27 -49.21 10.43
N LYS A 495 1.43 -49.35 11.11
CA LYS A 495 2.59 -48.47 10.98
C LYS A 495 2.99 -48.24 9.52
N PRO A 496 3.28 -47.01 9.09
CA PRO A 496 3.84 -46.78 7.76
C PRO A 496 5.25 -47.39 7.66
N ARG A 497 5.49 -48.14 6.59
CA ARG A 497 6.81 -48.73 6.29
C ARG A 497 7.81 -47.61 5.97
N VAL A 498 8.88 -47.50 6.74
CA VAL A 498 10.04 -46.70 6.44
C VAL A 498 10.66 -47.21 5.14
N LYS A 499 10.75 -46.35 4.13
CA LYS A 499 11.47 -46.66 2.89
C LYS A 499 12.98 -46.53 3.14
N PRO A 500 13.82 -47.47 2.61
CA PRO A 500 15.27 -47.37 2.73
C PRO A 500 15.82 -46.18 1.94
N PRO A 501 17.00 -45.63 2.30
CA PRO A 501 17.58 -44.43 1.68
C PRO A 501 17.89 -44.70 0.20
N ILE A 502 17.50 -43.72 -0.63
CA ILE A 502 17.77 -43.71 -2.07
C ILE A 502 19.24 -43.30 -2.25
N LYS A 503 20.01 -44.10 -2.96
CA LYS A 503 21.38 -43.80 -3.40
C LYS A 503 21.33 -42.64 -4.38
N GLU A 504 22.28 -41.69 -4.20
CA GLU A 504 22.50 -40.58 -5.13
C GLU A 504 22.88 -41.12 -6.53
N PRO A 505 22.33 -40.55 -7.62
CA PRO A 505 22.81 -40.84 -8.97
C PRO A 505 24.09 -40.04 -9.29
N GLU A 506 25.04 -40.71 -9.92
CA GLU A 506 26.26 -40.17 -10.46
C GLU A 506 26.03 -39.09 -11.52
N ILE A 507 26.84 -38.05 -11.48
CA ILE A 507 26.87 -36.94 -12.42
C ILE A 507 27.45 -37.44 -13.73
N VAL A 508 26.66 -37.42 -14.81
CA VAL A 508 27.19 -37.51 -16.17
C VAL A 508 27.14 -36.10 -16.77
N THR A 509 28.29 -35.60 -17.12
CA THR A 509 28.48 -34.37 -17.88
C THR A 509 28.32 -34.71 -19.38
N ASP A 510 27.39 -34.04 -20.04
CA ASP A 510 27.46 -33.87 -21.50
C ASP A 510 27.02 -32.46 -21.88
N ASP A 511 27.95 -31.79 -22.57
CA ASP A 511 27.79 -30.48 -23.18
C ASP A 511 26.91 -30.61 -24.43
N GLU A 512 25.72 -30.01 -24.46
CA GLU A 512 25.09 -29.59 -25.71
C GLU A 512 24.40 -28.24 -25.52
N LYS A 513 24.77 -27.31 -26.42
CA LYS A 513 24.21 -25.99 -26.58
C LYS A 513 22.75 -26.07 -26.97
N VAL A 514 21.87 -25.52 -26.16
CA VAL A 514 20.49 -25.24 -26.54
C VAL A 514 20.34 -23.74 -26.79
N VAL A 515 19.94 -23.45 -28.00
CA VAL A 515 19.53 -22.12 -28.48
C VAL A 515 18.28 -21.69 -27.71
N ILE A 516 18.34 -20.50 -27.10
CA ILE A 516 17.20 -19.90 -26.39
C ILE A 516 16.45 -19.07 -27.39
N ASP A 517 15.32 -19.57 -27.85
CA ASP A 517 14.26 -18.77 -28.45
C ASP A 517 13.43 -18.09 -27.35
N GLY A 518 12.95 -16.88 -27.64
CA GLY A 518 12.38 -15.92 -26.69
C GLY A 518 11.04 -16.33 -26.07
N PRO A 519 10.40 -15.40 -25.31
CA PRO A 519 9.52 -15.72 -24.22
C PRO A 519 8.13 -16.12 -24.70
N GLU A 520 7.78 -17.37 -24.53
CA GLU A 520 6.39 -17.77 -24.41
C GLU A 520 6.05 -17.98 -22.94
N VAL A 521 5.17 -17.13 -22.45
CA VAL A 521 4.43 -17.37 -21.22
C VAL A 521 2.99 -17.52 -21.63
N PRO A 522 2.38 -18.66 -21.38
CA PRO A 522 1.22 -18.66 -20.54
C PRO A 522 1.40 -19.65 -19.38
N PRO A 523 0.90 -19.31 -18.20
CA PRO A 523 0.89 -20.26 -17.11
C PRO A 523 -0.17 -21.31 -17.38
N ASP A 524 0.19 -22.58 -17.21
CA ASP A 524 -0.75 -23.68 -17.09
C ASP A 524 -1.64 -23.47 -15.86
N ILE A 525 -2.80 -22.85 -16.08
CA ILE A 525 -3.81 -22.68 -15.05
C ILE A 525 -4.61 -23.98 -14.86
N PHE A 526 -4.58 -24.89 -15.85
CA PHE A 526 -5.52 -26.01 -15.95
C PHE A 526 -4.81 -27.34 -16.19
N SER A 527 -5.44 -28.42 -15.73
CA SER A 527 -4.90 -29.78 -15.84
C SER A 527 -4.97 -30.32 -17.28
N ASP A 528 -4.03 -31.20 -17.64
CA ASP A 528 -3.93 -31.92 -18.93
C ASP A 528 -5.09 -32.88 -19.24
N ASN A 529 -6.29 -32.65 -18.74
CA ASN A 529 -7.41 -33.54 -18.94
C ASN A 529 -8.16 -33.20 -20.23
N LYS A 530 -8.01 -34.04 -21.26
CA LYS A 530 -8.61 -33.85 -22.58
C LYS A 530 -10.15 -33.90 -22.62
N TYR A 531 -10.78 -34.37 -21.56
CA TYR A 531 -12.25 -34.41 -21.44
C TYR A 531 -12.88 -33.07 -21.12
N PHE A 532 -12.09 -32.09 -20.66
CA PHE A 532 -12.57 -30.79 -20.26
C PHE A 532 -11.85 -29.66 -20.95
N ASN A 533 -12.59 -28.68 -21.44
CA ASN A 533 -12.08 -27.39 -21.88
C ASN A 533 -12.35 -26.36 -20.80
N VAL A 534 -11.30 -25.72 -20.30
CA VAL A 534 -11.40 -24.76 -19.20
C VAL A 534 -10.89 -23.41 -19.68
N THR A 535 -11.68 -22.37 -19.46
CA THR A 535 -11.31 -20.98 -19.75
C THR A 535 -11.46 -20.13 -18.50
N ASP A 536 -10.60 -19.14 -18.35
CA ASP A 536 -10.70 -18.11 -17.32
C ASP A 536 -10.86 -16.76 -18.02
N GLU A 537 -11.99 -16.11 -17.79
CA GLU A 537 -12.27 -14.76 -18.27
C GLU A 537 -12.65 -13.90 -17.07
N GLU A 538 -11.78 -12.97 -16.71
CA GLU A 538 -12.00 -12.01 -15.62
C GLU A 538 -12.40 -12.67 -14.28
N GLY A 539 -11.76 -13.79 -13.93
CA GLY A 539 -12.05 -14.53 -12.68
C GLY A 539 -13.30 -15.39 -12.72
N VAL A 540 -13.89 -15.59 -13.87
CA VAL A 540 -14.96 -16.57 -14.11
C VAL A 540 -14.36 -17.80 -14.81
N ILE A 541 -14.28 -18.91 -14.09
CA ILE A 541 -13.83 -20.18 -14.64
C ILE A 541 -15.00 -20.85 -15.32
N THR A 542 -14.87 -21.10 -16.62
CA THR A 542 -15.87 -21.86 -17.40
C THR A 542 -15.30 -23.21 -17.80
N ILE A 543 -16.02 -24.28 -17.48
CA ILE A 543 -15.68 -25.67 -17.78
C ILE A 543 -16.74 -26.24 -18.74
N ASN A 544 -16.28 -26.61 -19.91
CA ASN A 544 -17.10 -27.18 -20.98
C ASN A 544 -16.54 -28.54 -21.42
N PRO A 545 -17.28 -29.34 -22.22
CA PRO A 545 -16.75 -30.57 -22.84
C PRO A 545 -15.46 -30.29 -23.63
N GLY A 546 -14.46 -31.14 -23.44
CA GLY A 546 -13.17 -31.09 -24.11
C GLY A 546 -13.16 -31.70 -25.51
N VAL A 547 -11.93 -31.93 -26.03
CA VAL A 547 -11.69 -32.56 -27.31
C VAL A 547 -12.11 -34.04 -27.31
N GLU A 548 -11.82 -34.73 -26.22
CA GLU A 548 -12.32 -36.10 -25.97
C GLU A 548 -13.67 -36.02 -25.25
N LYS A 549 -14.68 -36.77 -25.72
CA LYS A 549 -16.02 -36.77 -25.12
C LYS A 549 -16.25 -38.05 -24.35
N PHE A 550 -17.04 -37.99 -23.28
CA PHE A 550 -17.59 -39.19 -22.63
C PHE A 550 -18.56 -39.89 -23.58
N ASN A 551 -18.70 -41.21 -23.45
CA ASN A 551 -19.75 -41.95 -24.16
C ASN A 551 -21.09 -41.81 -23.42
N TYR A 552 -22.21 -41.91 -24.13
CA TYR A 552 -23.53 -41.88 -23.50
C TYR A 552 -23.71 -42.99 -22.45
N GLU A 553 -23.05 -44.12 -22.65
CA GLU A 553 -23.10 -45.28 -21.74
C GLU A 553 -22.35 -45.04 -20.42
N ASP A 554 -21.39 -44.09 -20.43
CA ASP A 554 -20.59 -43.73 -19.25
C ASP A 554 -21.33 -42.76 -18.32
N LEU A 555 -22.39 -42.13 -18.81
CA LEU A 555 -23.16 -41.17 -17.99
C LEU A 555 -24.05 -41.90 -16.97
N PRO A 556 -24.19 -41.35 -15.76
CA PRO A 556 -23.58 -40.13 -15.26
C PRO A 556 -22.12 -40.32 -14.82
N VAL A 557 -21.27 -39.33 -15.06
CA VAL A 557 -19.85 -39.32 -14.65
C VAL A 557 -19.65 -38.34 -13.50
N GLY A 558 -18.91 -38.77 -12.49
CA GLY A 558 -18.47 -37.89 -11.40
C GLY A 558 -17.37 -36.91 -11.85
N LEU A 559 -17.45 -35.67 -11.41
CA LEU A 559 -16.44 -34.66 -11.62
C LEU A 559 -15.96 -34.13 -10.26
N ASN A 560 -14.71 -34.39 -9.94
CA ASN A 560 -14.03 -33.81 -8.78
C ASN A 560 -13.22 -32.59 -9.22
N ILE A 561 -13.53 -31.45 -8.66
CA ILE A 561 -12.84 -30.18 -8.90
C ILE A 561 -12.10 -29.80 -7.62
N LYS A 562 -10.76 -29.77 -7.68
CA LYS A 562 -9.92 -29.22 -6.63
C LYS A 562 -9.39 -27.88 -7.06
N ALA A 563 -9.56 -26.87 -6.23
CA ALA A 563 -9.04 -25.52 -6.50
C ALA A 563 -8.14 -25.06 -5.34
N GLY A 564 -7.19 -24.18 -5.65
CA GLY A 564 -6.29 -23.61 -4.66
C GLY A 564 -5.46 -22.49 -5.27
N TYR A 565 -5.15 -21.46 -4.50
CA TYR A 565 -4.26 -20.42 -4.92
C TYR A 565 -2.80 -20.88 -4.84
N MET A 566 -2.00 -20.48 -5.82
CA MET A 566 -0.57 -20.80 -5.84
C MET A 566 0.11 -20.13 -4.64
N SER A 567 0.41 -20.91 -3.61
CA SER A 567 1.30 -20.51 -2.52
C SER A 567 2.76 -20.55 -2.97
N LEU A 568 3.60 -19.72 -2.34
CA LEU A 568 5.04 -19.68 -2.58
C LEU A 568 5.80 -20.86 -1.95
N ASP A 569 5.12 -21.67 -1.14
CA ASP A 569 5.68 -22.87 -0.55
C ASP A 569 5.52 -24.05 -1.51
N SER A 570 6.57 -24.88 -1.60
CA SER A 570 6.66 -26.03 -2.49
C SER A 570 5.76 -27.23 -2.09
N GLY A 571 4.72 -26.99 -1.31
CA GLY A 571 3.70 -27.96 -0.94
C GLY A 571 2.63 -28.14 -2.02
N ASP A 572 1.85 -29.21 -1.91
CA ASP A 572 0.70 -29.45 -2.77
C ASP A 572 -0.33 -28.32 -2.56
N ILE A 573 -0.56 -27.53 -3.59
CA ILE A 573 -1.45 -26.35 -3.61
C ILE A 573 -2.85 -26.69 -3.09
N PHE A 574 -3.31 -27.90 -3.32
CA PHE A 574 -4.65 -28.34 -2.94
C PHE A 574 -4.76 -28.81 -1.48
N THR A 575 -3.63 -29.05 -0.80
CA THR A 575 -3.61 -29.41 0.63
C THR A 575 -3.44 -28.21 1.54
N ASN A 576 -2.96 -27.08 1.02
CA ASN A 576 -2.69 -25.84 1.78
C ASN A 576 -3.79 -24.78 1.63
N HIS A 577 -5.00 -25.21 1.24
CA HIS A 577 -6.15 -24.30 1.12
C HIS A 577 -6.56 -23.74 2.49
N HIS A 578 -6.81 -22.45 2.55
CA HIS A 578 -7.35 -21.78 3.72
C HIS A 578 -8.82 -21.41 3.49
N HIS A 579 -9.66 -21.61 4.50
CA HIS A 579 -11.12 -21.36 4.39
C HIS A 579 -11.48 -19.89 4.07
N LEU A 580 -10.56 -18.94 4.26
CA LEU A 580 -10.72 -17.54 3.86
C LEU A 580 -10.34 -17.26 2.40
N ASP A 581 -9.71 -18.24 1.71
CA ASP A 581 -9.37 -18.06 0.30
C ASP A 581 -10.63 -18.10 -0.57
N PHE A 582 -11.42 -19.12 -0.41
CA PHE A 582 -12.76 -19.34 -0.96
C PHE A 582 -13.34 -20.62 -0.34
N ASP A 583 -14.65 -20.82 -0.45
CA ASP A 583 -15.32 -22.03 0.09
C ASP A 583 -16.42 -22.49 -0.87
N PHE A 584 -16.25 -23.68 -1.46
CA PHE A 584 -17.26 -24.28 -2.34
C PHE A 584 -18.54 -24.71 -1.60
N THR A 585 -18.50 -24.80 -0.28
CA THR A 585 -19.67 -25.14 0.54
C THR A 585 -20.47 -23.90 0.95
N ASP A 586 -19.91 -22.69 0.79
CA ASP A 586 -20.58 -21.43 1.05
C ASP A 586 -20.99 -20.74 -0.27
N SER A 587 -22.28 -20.70 -0.54
CA SER A 587 -22.84 -20.05 -1.72
C SER A 587 -22.62 -18.53 -1.79
N LYS A 588 -22.13 -17.89 -0.71
CA LYS A 588 -21.72 -16.49 -0.68
C LYS A 588 -20.27 -16.30 -1.09
N SER A 589 -19.46 -17.34 -0.95
CA SER A 589 -18.05 -17.31 -1.33
C SER A 589 -17.87 -17.57 -2.83
N ILE A 590 -18.46 -18.64 -3.36
CA ILE A 590 -18.38 -19.02 -4.78
C ILE A 590 -19.76 -19.14 -5.38
N PHE A 591 -19.98 -18.45 -6.49
CA PHE A 591 -21.20 -18.59 -7.29
C PHE A 591 -21.04 -19.69 -8.33
N ILE A 592 -21.92 -20.67 -8.30
CA ILE A 592 -21.92 -21.84 -9.20
C ILE A 592 -23.12 -21.74 -10.13
N LYS A 593 -22.87 -21.66 -11.43
CA LYS A 593 -23.89 -21.75 -12.48
C LYS A 593 -23.62 -23.00 -13.31
N GLN A 594 -24.58 -23.90 -13.38
CA GLN A 594 -24.43 -25.21 -13.98
C GLN A 594 -25.56 -25.55 -14.95
N ASN A 595 -25.22 -26.27 -16.02
CA ASN A 595 -26.15 -26.82 -17.00
C ASN A 595 -25.72 -28.22 -17.35
N GLY A 596 -26.62 -29.19 -17.31
CA GLY A 596 -26.31 -30.61 -17.55
C GLY A 596 -25.40 -31.25 -16.47
N ILE A 597 -25.35 -30.64 -15.30
CA ILE A 597 -24.56 -31.06 -14.13
C ILE A 597 -25.46 -30.92 -12.89
N SER A 598 -25.30 -31.81 -11.93
CA SER A 598 -25.96 -31.75 -10.61
C SER A 598 -24.95 -31.91 -9.47
N ASN A 599 -25.33 -31.46 -8.28
CA ASN A 599 -24.48 -31.58 -7.09
C ASN A 599 -24.57 -33.00 -6.53
N ILE A 600 -23.46 -33.51 -5.99
CA ILE A 600 -23.43 -34.71 -5.17
C ILE A 600 -23.52 -34.29 -3.71
N GLU A 601 -24.61 -34.67 -3.03
CA GLU A 601 -24.83 -34.26 -1.63
C GLU A 601 -23.73 -34.81 -0.70
N ASN A 602 -23.30 -33.98 0.24
CA ASN A 602 -22.38 -34.31 1.34
C ASN A 602 -20.94 -34.69 0.98
N LEU A 603 -20.46 -34.44 -0.25
CA LEU A 603 -19.10 -34.80 -0.66
C LEU A 603 -18.19 -33.59 -0.92
N SER A 604 -18.73 -32.37 -0.93
CA SER A 604 -17.93 -31.14 -1.15
C SER A 604 -17.24 -30.70 0.14
N GLN A 605 -16.02 -30.19 -0.01
CA GLN A 605 -15.19 -29.59 1.03
C GLN A 605 -14.88 -28.14 0.63
N PRO A 606 -14.33 -27.29 1.49
CA PRO A 606 -14.09 -25.89 1.15
C PRO A 606 -13.34 -25.67 -0.17
N ASN A 607 -12.38 -26.50 -0.52
CA ASN A 607 -11.62 -26.42 -1.78
C ASN A 607 -11.84 -27.59 -2.75
N ILE A 608 -12.81 -28.45 -2.47
CA ILE A 608 -13.15 -29.62 -3.30
C ILE A 608 -14.64 -29.61 -3.60
N LEU A 609 -15.00 -29.50 -4.87
CA LEU A 609 -16.36 -29.55 -5.36
C LEU A 609 -16.58 -30.87 -6.11
N ASN A 610 -17.56 -31.68 -5.68
CA ASN A 610 -17.94 -32.93 -6.32
C ASN A 610 -19.29 -32.76 -7.00
N LEU A 611 -19.30 -33.01 -8.31
CA LEU A 611 -20.44 -32.82 -9.19
C LEU A 611 -20.69 -34.09 -10.00
N LYS A 612 -21.89 -34.18 -10.57
CA LYS A 612 -22.33 -35.28 -11.43
C LYS A 612 -22.68 -34.70 -12.80
N ILE A 613 -21.95 -35.11 -13.84
CA ILE A 613 -22.24 -34.78 -15.23
C ILE A 613 -23.35 -35.73 -15.72
N GLU A 614 -24.46 -35.14 -16.10
CA GLU A 614 -25.64 -35.87 -16.56
C GLU A 614 -25.86 -35.77 -18.07
N ASN A 615 -25.20 -34.81 -18.72
CA ASN A 615 -25.37 -34.57 -20.15
C ASN A 615 -24.00 -34.33 -20.82
N LEU A 616 -23.83 -34.78 -22.07
CA LEU A 616 -22.61 -34.59 -22.84
C LEU A 616 -22.35 -33.10 -23.19
N ASP A 617 -23.40 -32.28 -23.31
CA ASP A 617 -23.31 -30.85 -23.58
C ASP A 617 -23.43 -30.03 -22.27
N PHE A 618 -22.63 -30.40 -21.28
CA PHE A 618 -22.60 -29.73 -19.99
C PHE A 618 -21.83 -28.41 -20.03
N SER A 619 -22.16 -27.51 -19.11
CA SER A 619 -21.39 -26.26 -18.85
C SER A 619 -21.43 -25.92 -17.37
N LEU A 620 -20.28 -25.55 -16.83
CA LEU A 620 -20.12 -25.12 -15.45
C LEU A 620 -19.38 -23.78 -15.42
N GLN A 621 -19.93 -22.80 -14.70
CA GLN A 621 -19.26 -21.55 -14.43
C GLN A 621 -19.09 -21.37 -12.93
N LEU A 622 -17.87 -21.07 -12.51
CA LEU A 622 -17.47 -20.77 -11.14
C LEU A 622 -16.95 -19.35 -11.08
N SER A 623 -17.49 -18.52 -10.19
CA SER A 623 -17.07 -17.14 -10.01
C SER A 623 -17.03 -16.76 -8.54
N GLY A 624 -16.23 -15.74 -8.18
CA GLY A 624 -15.98 -15.32 -6.81
C GLY A 624 -14.53 -15.52 -6.37
N PHE A 625 -13.67 -16.02 -7.25
CA PHE A 625 -12.24 -16.16 -6.98
C PHE A 625 -11.53 -14.80 -7.01
N SER A 626 -10.44 -14.70 -6.24
CA SER A 626 -9.57 -13.53 -6.25
C SER A 626 -8.90 -13.31 -7.61
N LEU A 627 -9.08 -12.13 -8.21
CA LEU A 627 -8.43 -11.73 -9.46
C LEU A 627 -6.92 -11.46 -9.30
N VAL A 628 -6.45 -11.38 -8.07
CA VAL A 628 -5.05 -11.02 -7.75
C VAL A 628 -4.18 -12.24 -7.54
N GLU A 629 -4.77 -13.37 -7.18
CA GLU A 629 -4.06 -14.60 -6.84
C GLU A 629 -4.15 -15.60 -7.99
N ARG A 630 -3.03 -16.26 -8.29
CA ARG A 630 -3.01 -17.30 -9.32
C ARG A 630 -3.76 -18.54 -8.83
N LEU A 631 -4.95 -18.73 -9.33
CA LEU A 631 -5.76 -19.92 -9.05
C LEU A 631 -5.26 -21.10 -9.90
N ARG A 632 -5.19 -22.28 -9.29
CA ARG A 632 -5.06 -23.55 -10.00
C ARG A 632 -6.28 -24.42 -9.74
N VAL A 633 -6.76 -25.04 -10.81
CA VAL A 633 -7.90 -25.93 -10.78
C VAL A 633 -7.48 -27.28 -11.36
N LYS A 634 -7.76 -28.35 -10.64
CA LYS A 634 -7.54 -29.73 -11.09
C LYS A 634 -8.88 -30.43 -11.26
N LEU A 635 -9.12 -30.95 -12.44
CA LEU A 635 -10.32 -31.68 -12.80
C LEU A 635 -10.01 -33.18 -12.87
N THR A 636 -10.80 -33.99 -12.20
CA THR A 636 -10.63 -35.45 -12.21
C THR A 636 -12.00 -36.11 -12.37
N PRO A 637 -12.26 -36.80 -13.48
CA PRO A 637 -13.46 -37.61 -13.60
C PRO A 637 -13.37 -38.87 -12.71
N PHE A 638 -14.50 -39.31 -12.20
CA PHE A 638 -14.58 -40.58 -11.44
C PHE A 638 -15.89 -41.29 -11.70
N GLU A 639 -15.90 -42.60 -11.49
CA GLU A 639 -17.10 -43.44 -11.65
C GLU A 639 -18.06 -43.20 -10.48
N ILE A 640 -19.35 -43.11 -10.79
CA ILE A 640 -20.42 -43.04 -9.79
C ILE A 640 -21.13 -44.40 -9.83
N GLU A 641 -21.30 -45.02 -8.70
CA GLU A 641 -22.15 -46.23 -8.59
C GLU A 641 -23.56 -45.90 -9.08
N LYS A 642 -24.01 -46.68 -10.12
CA LYS A 642 -25.31 -46.50 -10.79
C LYS A 642 -26.45 -46.93 -9.92
#